data_e85efada437bd939842f48f20017b219
#
_entry.id   e85efada437bd939842f48f20017b219
#
_cell.length_a   1.000
_cell.length_b   1.000
_cell.length_c   1.000
_cell.angle_alpha   90.00
_cell.angle_beta   90.00
_cell.angle_gamma   90.00
#
_symmetry.space_group_name_H-M   'P 1'
#
loop_
_entity.id
_entity.type
_entity.pdbx_description
1 polymer ?
#
loop_
_entity_poly.entity_id
_entity_poly.type
_entity_poly.pdbx_seq_one_letter_code
_entity_poly.pdbx_strand_id
1 'polypeptide(L)'
;MAMQREAGVQDFVLLDHVSMEKFMDNLRKRFQVGSIYTYIGEVCVSMNPYKQMNIYGPETIRKYKGRELFENAPHVFAIADAAYRVLKQRHQDTCILISGESGAGKTEASKIIMKYIAAVTNTQGQNEIERVKNVLIQSNAILETFGNAKTNRNDNSSRFGKYMDIEFDYKADPVGGIITNYLLEKSRVVQQQPGERNFHSFYQLLRGANDNELRQYELQKETGKYHYLNQGSMDILTEKSDYKGTCNAFKTLGFSTDEVQTIWRTVAAILHLGNVEFQTIEDELVISNKQHLQSTARLLQVTESDLSTALTKRVIAAGGNVMQKDHNATQAEYGKDALAKAIYDRLFTWIISRINRAILFRGSKTQARFNSVIGVLDIYGFEIFDSNSFEQFCINYCNEKLQQLFIELVLKQEQEEYQREGIEWTNIDYFNNKIICDLVEQPHKGIIAIMDEACLSVGKVTDDTLLGAMDKNLSKHPHYTSRQLKPTDKELKHREDFRITHYAGDVIYNINGFIEKNKDTLYQDFKRLLHNSKDANLSEMWPEGAQDIKKTTKRPLTAGTLFQRSMADLVVTLLKKEPFYVRCIKPNDIKSSTVFDEERVEHQVRYLGLLENVRVRRAGFVHRQRYDKFLLRYKMISQYTWPNFRAGSDRDGVRVLIEEKKFAQDVKYGHTKIFIRSPRTLFALEQQRNEMIPQIVTLLQKRVRGWIARKNYKKMKAAMAIMRAYKTYKLRSYVQELANRFRNAKQMRDYGKSIQWPQPPLAGRKAEAKLHRMFDFWRAYMILKKYPRSEWPQLRLQIVAATALAGRRPYWGQQRRWLGDYLANSQDNSGYDAYTTNIRNMKNALAGKKDAESFRQVLFSGFVKKFNQHNKQADRAFIVTDSTIYKLDGIKKKFRDLERSIAIRELTAISVTPGRDQLIIFHSPKNKDLLFALHGEHTTLKEDRIGELVGIVCKKYHDLTGTELRVNVSNTIACRLDDKPRTIIVEAASNVENPNFRHKDGSIIFEVPASYCI
;
A
#
# COMPACT_ATOMS: atom_id res chain seq x y z
N MET A 1 -25.74 -31.34 9.04
CA MET A 1 -26.62 -31.80 7.94
C MET A 1 -28.11 -31.46 8.21
N ALA A 2 -28.61 -31.50 9.41
CA ALA A 2 -30.04 -31.17 9.74
C ALA A 2 -30.33 -29.67 9.50
N MET A 3 -29.45 -28.74 9.92
CA MET A 3 -29.63 -27.29 9.69
C MET A 3 -29.64 -26.89 8.19
N GLN A 4 -29.01 -27.67 7.29
CA GLN A 4 -29.04 -27.36 5.86
C GLN A 4 -30.38 -27.67 5.17
N ARG A 5 -31.19 -28.58 5.72
CA ARG A 5 -32.52 -28.87 5.16
C ARG A 5 -33.56 -27.79 5.45
N GLU A 6 -33.43 -27.08 6.55
CA GLU A 6 -34.33 -25.96 6.89
C GLU A 6 -34.04 -24.67 6.10
N ALA A 7 -32.79 -24.48 5.66
CA ALA A 7 -32.35 -23.28 4.94
C ALA A 7 -32.62 -23.29 3.43
N GLY A 8 -33.17 -24.36 2.87
CA GLY A 8 -33.35 -24.54 1.43
C GLY A 8 -32.05 -24.87 0.68
N VAL A 9 -32.14 -25.09 -0.66
CA VAL A 9 -31.00 -25.43 -1.50
C VAL A 9 -30.18 -24.17 -1.83
N GLN A 10 -28.86 -24.34 -1.92
CA GLN A 10 -27.92 -23.26 -2.24
C GLN A 10 -27.84 -22.95 -3.75
N ASP A 11 -28.20 -23.92 -4.59
CA ASP A 11 -28.29 -23.77 -6.03
C ASP A 11 -29.65 -24.31 -6.51
N PHE A 12 -30.36 -23.50 -7.29
CA PHE A 12 -31.68 -23.89 -7.82
C PHE A 12 -31.61 -25.09 -8.77
N VAL A 13 -30.48 -25.36 -9.36
CA VAL A 13 -30.28 -26.58 -10.18
C VAL A 13 -30.44 -27.85 -9.34
N LEU A 14 -30.30 -27.78 -8.03
CA LEU A 14 -30.45 -28.89 -7.08
C LEU A 14 -31.87 -29.08 -6.56
N LEU A 15 -32.86 -28.29 -7.01
CA LEU A 15 -34.28 -28.51 -6.67
C LEU A 15 -34.75 -29.87 -7.18
N ASP A 16 -35.55 -30.57 -6.39
CA ASP A 16 -36.10 -31.88 -6.82
C ASP A 16 -36.96 -31.73 -8.09
N HIS A 17 -37.88 -30.74 -8.08
CA HIS A 17 -38.73 -30.35 -9.20
C HIS A 17 -38.58 -28.86 -9.52
N VAL A 18 -38.44 -28.53 -10.82
CA VAL A 18 -38.36 -27.13 -11.27
C VAL A 18 -39.76 -26.63 -11.56
N SER A 19 -40.35 -26.02 -10.53
CA SER A 19 -41.62 -25.31 -10.62
C SER A 19 -41.52 -23.93 -9.98
N MET A 20 -42.39 -23.01 -10.34
CA MET A 20 -42.43 -21.68 -9.76
C MET A 20 -42.65 -21.76 -8.24
N GLU A 21 -43.57 -22.60 -7.78
CA GLU A 21 -43.84 -22.82 -6.38
C GLU A 21 -42.59 -23.23 -5.59
N LYS A 22 -41.84 -24.22 -6.05
CA LYS A 22 -40.61 -24.69 -5.41
C LYS A 22 -39.50 -23.65 -5.44
N PHE A 23 -39.42 -22.89 -6.51
CA PHE A 23 -38.46 -21.79 -6.65
C PHE A 23 -38.76 -20.70 -5.61
N MET A 24 -40.02 -20.28 -5.51
CA MET A 24 -40.47 -19.26 -4.54
C MET A 24 -40.33 -19.73 -3.09
N ASP A 25 -40.69 -20.96 -2.78
CA ASP A 25 -40.51 -21.56 -1.46
C ASP A 25 -39.04 -21.57 -1.03
N ASN A 26 -38.13 -21.91 -1.93
CA ASN A 26 -36.68 -21.89 -1.66
C ASN A 26 -36.17 -20.46 -1.39
N LEU A 27 -36.58 -19.46 -2.19
CA LEU A 27 -36.22 -18.05 -1.96
C LEU A 27 -36.70 -17.56 -0.60
N ARG A 28 -37.97 -17.84 -0.27
CA ARG A 28 -38.58 -17.44 0.99
C ARG A 28 -37.87 -18.04 2.20
N LYS A 29 -37.62 -19.35 2.20
CA LYS A 29 -36.87 -20.04 3.26
C LYS A 29 -35.48 -19.46 3.47
N ARG A 30 -34.75 -19.21 2.37
CA ARG A 30 -33.42 -18.64 2.42
C ARG A 30 -33.41 -17.19 2.91
N PHE A 31 -34.39 -16.39 2.49
CA PHE A 31 -34.54 -15.02 2.95
C PHE A 31 -34.82 -14.96 4.46
N GLN A 32 -35.73 -15.81 4.97
CA GLN A 32 -36.08 -15.88 6.39
C GLN A 32 -34.88 -16.22 7.29
N VAL A 33 -33.98 -17.09 6.84
CA VAL A 33 -32.76 -17.41 7.60
C VAL A 33 -31.59 -16.44 7.32
N GLY A 34 -31.80 -15.38 6.54
CA GLY A 34 -30.79 -14.38 6.21
C GLY A 34 -29.77 -14.84 5.17
N SER A 35 -30.03 -15.93 4.45
CA SER A 35 -29.19 -16.41 3.34
C SER A 35 -29.60 -15.71 2.05
N ILE A 36 -29.10 -14.52 1.82
CA ILE A 36 -29.54 -13.61 0.74
C ILE A 36 -29.02 -14.00 -0.66
N TYR A 37 -28.02 -14.87 -0.77
CA TYR A 37 -27.45 -15.30 -2.04
C TYR A 37 -27.84 -16.74 -2.36
N THR A 38 -28.23 -17.00 -3.62
CA THR A 38 -28.53 -18.34 -4.13
C THR A 38 -28.01 -18.44 -5.56
N TYR A 39 -27.50 -19.60 -5.99
CA TYR A 39 -27.02 -19.76 -7.35
C TYR A 39 -28.07 -20.35 -8.30
N ILE A 40 -27.90 -20.08 -9.59
CA ILE A 40 -28.43 -20.85 -10.72
C ILE A 40 -27.21 -21.20 -11.58
N GLY A 41 -26.45 -22.23 -11.18
CA GLY A 41 -25.16 -22.51 -11.76
C GLY A 41 -24.18 -21.33 -11.57
N GLU A 42 -23.80 -20.67 -12.65
CA GLU A 42 -22.87 -19.53 -12.62
C GLU A 42 -23.55 -18.16 -12.37
N VAL A 43 -24.88 -18.12 -12.31
CA VAL A 43 -25.64 -16.89 -12.02
C VAL A 43 -25.88 -16.77 -10.52
N CYS A 44 -25.58 -15.64 -9.95
CA CYS A 44 -25.86 -15.34 -8.54
C CYS A 44 -27.16 -14.55 -8.42
N VAL A 45 -28.16 -15.12 -7.75
CA VAL A 45 -29.39 -14.43 -7.33
C VAL A 45 -29.12 -13.78 -5.99
N SER A 46 -29.36 -12.48 -5.89
CA SER A 46 -29.16 -11.67 -4.68
C SER A 46 -30.48 -11.07 -4.22
N MET A 47 -30.96 -11.47 -3.06
CA MET A 47 -32.15 -10.90 -2.41
C MET A 47 -31.75 -9.69 -1.56
N ASN A 48 -32.36 -8.52 -1.77
CA ASN A 48 -32.06 -7.34 -0.98
C ASN A 48 -32.52 -7.50 0.48
N PRO A 49 -31.61 -7.51 1.48
CA PRO A 49 -31.99 -7.75 2.88
C PRO A 49 -32.56 -6.52 3.59
N TYR A 50 -32.52 -5.32 3.00
CA TYR A 50 -32.86 -4.04 3.65
C TYR A 50 -32.27 -3.84 5.05
N LYS A 51 -31.13 -4.47 5.33
CA LYS A 51 -30.33 -4.32 6.55
C LYS A 51 -28.85 -4.53 6.29
N GLN A 52 -28.01 -4.01 7.14
CA GLN A 52 -26.57 -4.29 7.08
C GLN A 52 -26.29 -5.75 7.44
N MET A 53 -25.45 -6.40 6.64
CA MET A 53 -25.06 -7.79 6.80
C MET A 53 -23.59 -7.90 7.15
N ASN A 54 -23.25 -8.66 8.21
CA ASN A 54 -21.86 -8.89 8.62
C ASN A 54 -21.19 -10.02 7.82
N ILE A 55 -21.39 -10.06 6.50
CA ILE A 55 -20.87 -11.10 5.59
C ILE A 55 -19.81 -10.57 4.60
N TYR A 56 -19.38 -9.32 4.75
CA TYR A 56 -18.46 -8.65 3.79
C TYR A 56 -17.10 -8.30 4.40
N GLY A 57 -16.79 -8.86 5.56
CA GLY A 57 -15.54 -8.60 6.27
C GLY A 57 -14.31 -9.27 5.67
N PRO A 58 -13.09 -8.91 6.14
CA PRO A 58 -11.82 -9.46 5.64
C PRO A 58 -11.71 -10.99 5.76
N GLU A 59 -12.37 -11.59 6.77
CA GLU A 59 -12.38 -13.05 6.94
C GLU A 59 -13.17 -13.72 5.82
N THR A 60 -14.33 -13.16 5.46
CA THR A 60 -15.14 -13.65 4.34
C THR A 60 -14.36 -13.51 3.02
N ILE A 61 -13.68 -12.39 2.79
CA ILE A 61 -12.84 -12.22 1.60
C ILE A 61 -11.80 -13.35 1.51
N ARG A 62 -11.10 -13.65 2.61
CA ARG A 62 -10.10 -14.74 2.65
C ARG A 62 -10.71 -16.10 2.37
N LYS A 63 -11.95 -16.32 2.82
CA LYS A 63 -12.68 -17.58 2.60
C LYS A 63 -12.98 -17.84 1.13
N TYR A 64 -13.29 -16.80 0.34
CA TYR A 64 -13.66 -16.92 -1.07
C TYR A 64 -12.45 -16.76 -2.02
N LYS A 65 -11.37 -16.15 -1.60
CA LYS A 65 -10.18 -15.91 -2.43
C LYS A 65 -9.59 -17.21 -2.98
N GLY A 66 -9.58 -17.35 -4.30
CA GLY A 66 -9.00 -18.50 -5.02
C GLY A 66 -9.80 -19.77 -4.90
N ARG A 67 -11.06 -19.69 -4.49
CA ARG A 67 -11.96 -20.84 -4.36
C ARG A 67 -12.94 -20.93 -5.53
N GLU A 68 -13.36 -22.17 -5.85
CA GLU A 68 -14.41 -22.36 -6.85
C GLU A 68 -15.78 -21.93 -6.29
N LEU A 69 -16.71 -21.59 -7.20
CA LEU A 69 -18.05 -21.10 -6.86
C LEU A 69 -18.79 -21.97 -5.83
N PHE A 70 -18.61 -23.28 -5.91
CA PHE A 70 -19.32 -24.31 -5.14
C PHE A 70 -18.60 -24.77 -3.86
N GLU A 71 -17.33 -24.35 -3.66
CA GLU A 71 -16.60 -24.76 -2.45
C GLU A 71 -17.14 -24.09 -1.18
N ASN A 72 -17.80 -22.94 -1.33
CA ASN A 72 -18.39 -22.17 -0.24
C ASN A 72 -19.88 -21.89 -0.49
N ALA A 73 -20.60 -21.44 0.54
CA ALA A 73 -21.98 -20.98 0.40
C ALA A 73 -22.09 -19.88 -0.68
N PRO A 74 -23.25 -19.76 -1.35
CA PRO A 74 -23.48 -18.73 -2.36
C PRO A 74 -23.16 -17.32 -1.83
N HIS A 75 -22.37 -16.58 -2.58
CA HIS A 75 -21.96 -15.22 -2.23
C HIS A 75 -21.50 -14.45 -3.47
N VAL A 76 -21.75 -13.16 -3.50
CA VAL A 76 -21.31 -12.30 -4.60
C VAL A 76 -19.79 -12.24 -4.75
N PHE A 77 -19.03 -12.46 -3.67
CA PHE A 77 -17.58 -12.57 -3.72
C PHE A 77 -17.09 -13.72 -4.59
N ALA A 78 -17.83 -14.83 -4.63
CA ALA A 78 -17.47 -15.97 -5.47
C ALA A 78 -17.58 -15.63 -6.96
N ILE A 79 -18.58 -14.83 -7.35
CA ILE A 79 -18.71 -14.31 -8.73
C ILE A 79 -17.54 -13.38 -9.07
N ALA A 80 -17.23 -12.46 -8.17
CA ALA A 80 -16.09 -11.55 -8.35
C ALA A 80 -14.75 -12.29 -8.43
N ASP A 81 -14.56 -13.35 -7.60
CA ASP A 81 -13.36 -14.18 -7.63
C ASP A 81 -13.29 -15.02 -8.91
N ALA A 82 -14.42 -15.55 -9.37
CA ALA A 82 -14.48 -16.32 -10.63
C ALA A 82 -14.07 -15.44 -11.82
N ALA A 83 -14.62 -14.24 -11.94
CA ALA A 83 -14.23 -13.28 -12.97
C ALA A 83 -12.73 -12.91 -12.87
N TYR A 84 -12.23 -12.62 -11.67
CA TYR A 84 -10.83 -12.31 -11.44
C TYR A 84 -9.90 -13.49 -11.75
N ARG A 85 -10.30 -14.73 -11.47
CA ARG A 85 -9.51 -15.92 -11.80
C ARG A 85 -9.45 -16.19 -13.31
N VAL A 86 -10.55 -16.01 -14.02
CA VAL A 86 -10.56 -16.10 -15.49
C VAL A 86 -9.57 -15.10 -16.08
N LEU A 87 -9.63 -13.85 -15.66
CA LEU A 87 -8.68 -12.82 -16.06
C LEU A 87 -7.24 -13.24 -15.74
N LYS A 88 -6.96 -13.66 -14.52
CA LYS A 88 -5.61 -14.01 -14.04
C LYS A 88 -5.02 -15.25 -14.69
N GLN A 89 -5.84 -16.27 -14.93
CA GLN A 89 -5.37 -17.58 -15.43
C GLN A 89 -5.42 -17.69 -16.94
N ARG A 90 -6.41 -17.07 -17.57
CA ARG A 90 -6.64 -17.16 -19.02
C ARG A 90 -6.25 -15.91 -19.78
N HIS A 91 -5.94 -14.80 -19.07
CA HIS A 91 -5.73 -13.47 -19.66
C HIS A 91 -6.87 -13.06 -20.60
N GLN A 92 -8.10 -13.40 -20.21
CA GLN A 92 -9.32 -13.11 -20.93
C GLN A 92 -10.09 -12.02 -20.21
N ASP A 93 -10.58 -11.06 -20.97
CA ASP A 93 -11.42 -9.99 -20.44
C ASP A 93 -12.74 -10.57 -19.95
N THR A 94 -13.20 -10.07 -18.82
CA THR A 94 -14.45 -10.50 -18.18
C THR A 94 -15.35 -9.31 -17.91
N CYS A 95 -16.65 -9.55 -17.75
CA CYS A 95 -17.58 -8.54 -17.31
C CYS A 95 -18.60 -9.10 -16.33
N ILE A 96 -18.97 -8.29 -15.33
CA ILE A 96 -19.99 -8.65 -14.34
C ILE A 96 -21.21 -7.76 -14.60
N LEU A 97 -22.30 -8.39 -15.01
CA LEU A 97 -23.56 -7.72 -15.31
C LEU A 97 -24.51 -7.85 -14.11
N ILE A 98 -24.86 -6.71 -13.55
CA ILE A 98 -25.76 -6.65 -12.38
C ILE A 98 -27.09 -6.09 -12.85
N SER A 99 -28.18 -6.84 -12.69
CA SER A 99 -29.51 -6.47 -13.13
C SER A 99 -30.56 -6.74 -12.02
N GLY A 100 -31.72 -6.13 -12.18
CA GLY A 100 -32.84 -6.18 -11.24
C GLY A 100 -33.59 -4.86 -11.20
N GLU A 101 -34.70 -4.78 -10.50
CA GLU A 101 -35.49 -3.55 -10.39
C GLU A 101 -34.82 -2.43 -9.63
N SER A 102 -35.40 -1.23 -9.69
CA SER A 102 -34.99 -0.11 -8.83
C SER A 102 -35.17 -0.46 -7.34
N GLY A 103 -34.13 -0.26 -6.53
CA GLY A 103 -34.14 -0.64 -5.12
C GLY A 103 -33.84 -2.11 -4.84
N ALA A 104 -33.51 -2.96 -5.83
CA ALA A 104 -33.13 -4.36 -5.61
C ALA A 104 -31.70 -4.57 -5.09
N GLY A 105 -30.89 -3.51 -4.92
CA GLY A 105 -29.54 -3.57 -4.37
C GLY A 105 -28.39 -3.69 -5.39
N LYS A 106 -28.63 -3.37 -6.67
CA LYS A 106 -27.60 -3.44 -7.74
C LYS A 106 -26.36 -2.64 -7.43
N THR A 107 -26.51 -1.37 -7.08
CA THR A 107 -25.38 -0.48 -6.77
C THR A 107 -24.60 -0.95 -5.54
N GLU A 108 -25.28 -1.50 -4.53
CA GLU A 108 -24.60 -2.09 -3.39
C GLU A 108 -23.81 -3.37 -3.77
N ALA A 109 -24.38 -4.22 -4.62
CA ALA A 109 -23.67 -5.39 -5.15
C ALA A 109 -22.43 -4.96 -5.96
N SER A 110 -22.52 -3.92 -6.80
CA SER A 110 -21.39 -3.34 -7.52
C SER A 110 -20.30 -2.85 -6.57
N LYS A 111 -20.64 -2.08 -5.53
CA LYS A 111 -19.68 -1.61 -4.51
C LYS A 111 -19.00 -2.77 -3.77
N ILE A 112 -19.76 -3.82 -3.42
CA ILE A 112 -19.25 -5.00 -2.73
C ILE A 112 -18.28 -5.76 -3.63
N ILE A 113 -18.60 -5.95 -4.91
CA ILE A 113 -17.72 -6.57 -5.92
C ILE A 113 -16.41 -5.79 -6.05
N MET A 114 -16.49 -4.47 -6.18
CA MET A 114 -15.31 -3.61 -6.29
C MET A 114 -14.42 -3.68 -5.05
N LYS A 115 -15.01 -3.66 -3.85
CA LYS A 115 -14.27 -3.84 -2.59
C LYS A 115 -13.56 -5.20 -2.56
N TYR A 116 -14.23 -6.27 -3.03
CA TYR A 116 -13.63 -7.59 -3.12
C TYR A 116 -12.43 -7.60 -4.07
N ILE A 117 -12.58 -7.12 -5.30
CA ILE A 117 -11.52 -7.03 -6.30
C ILE A 117 -10.33 -6.23 -5.75
N ALA A 118 -10.60 -5.10 -5.12
CA ALA A 118 -9.57 -4.28 -4.48
C ALA A 118 -8.83 -5.01 -3.34
N ALA A 119 -9.51 -5.89 -2.60
CA ALA A 119 -8.93 -6.60 -1.46
C ALA A 119 -8.14 -7.86 -1.83
N VAL A 120 -8.50 -8.54 -2.93
CA VAL A 120 -7.83 -9.80 -3.34
C VAL A 120 -6.55 -9.57 -4.13
N THR A 121 -6.38 -8.39 -4.71
CA THR A 121 -5.19 -7.99 -5.45
C THR A 121 -4.02 -7.71 -4.51
N ASN A 122 -2.80 -7.99 -4.96
CA ASN A 122 -1.61 -8.00 -4.11
C ASN A 122 -1.20 -6.56 -3.72
N THR A 123 -1.01 -6.30 -2.40
CA THR A 123 -0.70 -4.96 -1.86
C THR A 123 0.77 -4.77 -1.49
N GLN A 124 1.65 -5.74 -1.77
CA GLN A 124 3.05 -5.61 -1.36
C GLN A 124 3.81 -4.58 -2.20
N GLY A 125 3.85 -3.34 -1.70
CA GLY A 125 4.91 -2.40 -2.01
C GLY A 125 4.71 -1.47 -3.22
N GLN A 126 3.51 -1.31 -3.78
CA GLN A 126 3.29 -0.36 -4.87
C GLN A 126 2.20 0.67 -4.49
N ASN A 127 2.63 1.90 -4.21
CA ASN A 127 1.75 3.04 -3.90
C ASN A 127 0.70 3.31 -5.01
N GLU A 128 1.03 2.99 -6.27
CA GLU A 128 0.12 3.17 -7.41
C GLU A 128 -1.08 2.22 -7.37
N ILE A 129 -0.91 0.95 -7.01
CA ILE A 129 -2.02 -0.02 -6.90
C ILE A 129 -2.99 0.43 -5.82
N GLU A 130 -2.48 0.86 -4.67
CA GLU A 130 -3.31 1.35 -3.57
C GLU A 130 -4.03 2.66 -3.94
N ARG A 131 -3.38 3.54 -4.70
CA ARG A 131 -3.99 4.74 -5.27
C ARG A 131 -5.19 4.38 -6.15
N VAL A 132 -5.00 3.50 -7.12
CA VAL A 132 -6.07 3.08 -8.05
C VAL A 132 -7.26 2.49 -7.28
N LYS A 133 -7.02 1.62 -6.30
CA LYS A 133 -8.07 1.05 -5.43
C LYS A 133 -8.86 2.12 -4.69
N ASN A 134 -8.16 3.05 -4.05
CA ASN A 134 -8.79 4.13 -3.29
C ASN A 134 -9.61 5.04 -4.19
N VAL A 135 -9.08 5.39 -5.36
CA VAL A 135 -9.79 6.22 -6.35
C VAL A 135 -11.06 5.52 -6.85
N LEU A 136 -11.00 4.23 -7.17
CA LEU A 136 -12.16 3.45 -7.61
C LEU A 136 -13.27 3.40 -6.56
N ILE A 137 -12.92 3.25 -5.27
CA ILE A 137 -13.90 3.21 -4.18
C ILE A 137 -14.49 4.60 -3.93
N GLN A 138 -13.64 5.64 -3.89
CA GLN A 138 -14.08 7.01 -3.58
C GLN A 138 -14.84 7.66 -4.73
N SER A 139 -14.61 7.26 -5.98
CA SER A 139 -15.37 7.77 -7.13
C SER A 139 -16.88 7.52 -6.99
N ASN A 140 -17.29 6.43 -6.34
CA ASN A 140 -18.71 6.16 -6.13
C ASN A 140 -19.41 7.23 -5.29
N ALA A 141 -18.76 7.80 -4.27
CA ALA A 141 -19.34 8.85 -3.44
C ALA A 141 -19.70 10.11 -4.28
N ILE A 142 -18.78 10.49 -5.19
CA ILE A 142 -19.01 11.63 -6.09
C ILE A 142 -20.12 11.29 -7.09
N LEU A 143 -20.07 10.12 -7.71
CA LEU A 143 -21.07 9.71 -8.70
C LEU A 143 -22.47 9.60 -8.07
N GLU A 144 -22.59 9.16 -6.83
CA GLU A 144 -23.86 9.13 -6.11
C GLU A 144 -24.37 10.54 -5.77
N THR A 145 -23.50 11.45 -5.37
CA THR A 145 -23.88 12.83 -5.07
C THR A 145 -24.49 13.52 -6.29
N PHE A 146 -23.91 13.35 -7.46
CA PHE A 146 -24.33 14.07 -8.68
C PHE A 146 -25.26 13.26 -9.59
N GLY A 147 -25.33 11.96 -9.43
CA GLY A 147 -26.10 11.08 -10.31
C GLY A 147 -27.26 10.34 -9.64
N ASN A 148 -27.39 10.39 -8.32
CA ASN A 148 -28.48 9.73 -7.60
C ASN A 148 -29.49 10.74 -7.04
N ALA A 149 -30.70 10.27 -6.86
CA ALA A 149 -31.80 11.03 -6.29
C ALA A 149 -32.77 10.12 -5.51
N LYS A 150 -33.57 10.72 -4.61
CA LYS A 150 -34.70 10.02 -4.01
C LYS A 150 -35.84 9.91 -5.02
N THR A 151 -36.35 8.71 -5.22
CA THR A 151 -37.54 8.40 -5.99
C THR A 151 -38.61 7.76 -5.07
N ASN A 152 -39.84 7.68 -5.53
CA ASN A 152 -40.93 7.01 -4.81
C ASN A 152 -40.58 5.52 -4.51
N ARG A 153 -39.71 4.90 -5.31
CA ARG A 153 -39.32 3.49 -5.16
C ARG A 153 -38.05 3.29 -4.34
N ASN A 154 -37.14 4.30 -4.29
CA ASN A 154 -35.85 4.17 -3.66
C ASN A 154 -35.28 5.54 -3.25
N ASP A 155 -34.84 5.69 -1.97
CA ASP A 155 -34.29 6.96 -1.46
C ASP A 155 -32.92 7.32 -2.06
N ASN A 156 -32.20 6.35 -2.61
CA ASN A 156 -30.91 6.54 -3.28
C ASN A 156 -30.89 5.82 -4.62
N SER A 157 -31.74 6.25 -5.56
CA SER A 157 -31.84 5.68 -6.90
C SER A 157 -30.82 6.30 -7.83
N SER A 158 -30.01 5.47 -8.50
CA SER A 158 -29.13 5.92 -9.57
C SER A 158 -29.94 6.37 -10.76
N ARG A 159 -29.79 7.64 -11.16
CA ARG A 159 -30.47 8.25 -12.32
C ARG A 159 -29.57 8.33 -13.55
N PHE A 160 -28.52 7.49 -13.58
CA PHE A 160 -27.61 7.28 -14.72
C PHE A 160 -27.13 5.83 -14.69
N GLY A 161 -26.81 5.28 -15.84
CA GLY A 161 -26.10 4.00 -15.94
C GLY A 161 -24.60 4.21 -15.92
N LYS A 162 -23.87 3.31 -15.32
CA LYS A 162 -22.42 3.29 -15.37
C LYS A 162 -21.87 1.92 -15.75
N TYR A 163 -20.87 1.96 -16.58
CA TYR A 163 -20.03 0.81 -16.88
C TYR A 163 -18.59 1.17 -16.53
N MET A 164 -17.97 0.33 -15.70
CA MET A 164 -16.62 0.55 -15.23
C MET A 164 -15.71 -0.56 -15.72
N ASP A 165 -14.73 -0.23 -16.52
CA ASP A 165 -13.63 -1.11 -16.88
C ASP A 165 -12.48 -0.89 -15.91
N ILE A 166 -12.04 -1.96 -15.24
CA ILE A 166 -10.86 -1.97 -14.37
C ILE A 166 -9.75 -2.70 -15.12
N GLU A 167 -8.65 -2.02 -15.36
CA GLU A 167 -7.50 -2.55 -16.08
C GLU A 167 -6.52 -3.23 -15.13
N PHE A 168 -6.03 -4.40 -15.53
CA PHE A 168 -5.08 -5.21 -14.78
C PHE A 168 -3.84 -5.48 -15.59
N ASP A 169 -2.69 -5.44 -14.95
CA ASP A 169 -1.43 -5.83 -15.56
C ASP A 169 -1.29 -7.36 -15.70
N TYR A 170 -0.16 -7.81 -16.24
CA TYR A 170 0.13 -9.24 -16.43
C TYR A 170 0.20 -10.05 -15.11
N LYS A 171 0.31 -9.39 -13.96
CA LYS A 171 0.26 -10.02 -12.64
C LYS A 171 -1.16 -10.11 -12.08
N ALA A 172 -2.11 -9.52 -12.79
CA ALA A 172 -3.48 -9.29 -12.37
C ALA A 172 -3.60 -8.32 -11.18
N ASP A 173 -2.74 -7.28 -11.17
CA ASP A 173 -2.87 -6.16 -10.24
C ASP A 173 -3.56 -4.98 -10.95
N PRO A 174 -4.48 -4.26 -10.28
CA PRO A 174 -5.21 -3.16 -10.90
C PRO A 174 -4.28 -1.97 -11.11
N VAL A 175 -4.20 -1.52 -12.35
CA VAL A 175 -3.29 -0.46 -12.78
C VAL A 175 -4.01 0.79 -13.28
N GLY A 176 -5.29 0.68 -13.60
CA GLY A 176 -6.10 1.77 -14.10
C GLY A 176 -7.55 1.40 -14.26
N GLY A 177 -8.30 2.24 -14.95
CA GLY A 177 -9.69 1.97 -15.29
C GLY A 177 -10.34 3.13 -16.04
N ILE A 178 -11.54 2.90 -16.54
CA ILE A 178 -12.37 3.89 -17.23
C ILE A 178 -13.82 3.72 -16.80
N ILE A 179 -14.46 4.81 -16.44
CA ILE A 179 -15.89 4.88 -16.18
C ILE A 179 -16.59 5.49 -17.39
N THR A 180 -17.56 4.79 -17.92
CA THR A 180 -18.46 5.28 -18.97
C THR A 180 -19.85 5.46 -18.36
N ASN A 181 -20.43 6.63 -18.52
CA ASN A 181 -21.81 6.93 -18.11
C ASN A 181 -22.77 6.81 -19.28
N TYR A 182 -23.98 6.41 -18.96
CA TYR A 182 -25.08 6.32 -19.90
C TYR A 182 -26.26 7.14 -19.37
N LEU A 183 -26.84 7.94 -20.22
CA LEU A 183 -28.05 8.73 -20.01
C LEU A 183 -28.31 9.22 -18.58
N LEU A 184 -27.85 10.41 -18.27
CA LEU A 184 -28.28 11.07 -17.02
C LEU A 184 -29.75 11.57 -17.20
N GLU A 185 -30.61 11.29 -16.24
CA GLU A 185 -31.98 11.83 -16.18
C GLU A 185 -31.95 13.34 -15.90
N LYS A 186 -31.44 14.12 -16.84
CA LYS A 186 -31.25 15.56 -16.65
C LYS A 186 -32.55 16.37 -16.52
N SER A 187 -33.68 15.84 -17.00
CA SER A 187 -34.99 16.43 -16.76
C SER A 187 -35.35 16.63 -15.31
N ARG A 188 -34.80 15.76 -14.42
CA ARG A 188 -34.95 15.84 -12.97
C ARG A 188 -34.39 17.14 -12.36
N VAL A 189 -33.43 17.80 -13.04
CA VAL A 189 -32.90 19.08 -12.57
C VAL A 189 -33.98 20.15 -12.46
N VAL A 190 -34.91 20.18 -13.42
CA VAL A 190 -35.92 21.22 -13.54
C VAL A 190 -37.30 20.79 -13.06
N GLN A 191 -37.60 19.51 -13.05
CA GLN A 191 -38.89 18.98 -12.66
C GLN A 191 -38.79 17.66 -11.87
N GLN A 192 -39.53 17.54 -10.77
CA GLN A 192 -39.63 16.31 -9.98
C GLN A 192 -41.09 15.94 -9.80
N GLN A 193 -41.36 14.64 -9.73
CA GLN A 193 -42.70 14.13 -9.38
C GLN A 193 -43.00 14.32 -7.88
N PRO A 194 -44.26 14.41 -7.49
CA PRO A 194 -44.63 14.44 -6.07
C PRO A 194 -44.00 13.28 -5.30
N GLY A 195 -43.41 13.56 -4.15
CA GLY A 195 -42.72 12.58 -3.32
C GLY A 195 -41.26 12.32 -3.72
N GLU A 196 -40.79 12.72 -4.90
CA GLU A 196 -39.41 12.59 -5.36
C GLU A 196 -38.54 13.82 -5.05
N ARG A 197 -37.23 13.71 -5.21
CA ARG A 197 -36.31 14.83 -5.01
C ARG A 197 -35.41 15.02 -6.23
N ASN A 198 -34.81 16.18 -6.32
CA ASN A 198 -33.74 16.47 -7.26
C ASN A 198 -32.46 15.67 -6.86
N PHE A 199 -31.37 15.78 -7.59
CA PHE A 199 -30.09 15.15 -7.30
C PHE A 199 -29.57 15.55 -5.92
N HIS A 200 -28.89 14.61 -5.25
CA HIS A 200 -28.38 14.81 -3.88
C HIS A 200 -27.43 16.01 -3.77
N SER A 201 -26.67 16.34 -4.81
CA SER A 201 -25.74 17.46 -4.85
C SER A 201 -26.32 18.78 -4.41
N PHE A 202 -27.55 19.08 -4.83
CA PHE A 202 -28.24 20.33 -4.46
C PHE A 202 -28.52 20.40 -2.97
N TYR A 203 -29.03 19.35 -2.39
CA TYR A 203 -29.33 19.28 -0.95
C TYR A 203 -28.08 19.19 -0.09
N GLN A 204 -27.06 18.46 -0.52
CA GLN A 204 -25.77 18.41 0.15
C GLN A 204 -25.13 19.81 0.21
N LEU A 205 -25.17 20.57 -0.89
CA LEU A 205 -24.68 21.93 -0.91
C LEU A 205 -25.42 22.83 0.09
N LEU A 206 -26.75 22.85 0.05
CA LEU A 206 -27.55 23.76 0.87
C LEU A 206 -27.45 23.46 2.37
N ARG A 207 -27.43 22.17 2.74
CA ARG A 207 -27.49 21.73 4.14
C ARG A 207 -26.14 21.31 4.71
N GLY A 208 -25.18 20.96 3.85
CA GLY A 208 -23.86 20.45 4.24
C GLY A 208 -22.76 21.51 4.23
N ALA A 209 -22.83 22.49 3.36
CA ALA A 209 -21.86 23.57 3.27
C ALA A 209 -21.91 24.47 4.53
N ASN A 210 -20.79 25.10 4.83
CA ASN A 210 -20.72 26.06 5.93
C ASN A 210 -21.32 27.43 5.54
N ASP A 211 -21.59 28.27 6.54
CA ASP A 211 -22.27 29.56 6.30
C ASP A 211 -21.43 30.53 5.44
N ASN A 212 -20.10 30.42 5.46
CA ASN A 212 -19.23 31.23 4.61
C ASN A 212 -19.32 30.78 3.14
N GLU A 213 -19.32 29.47 2.90
CA GLU A 213 -19.51 28.91 1.56
C GLU A 213 -20.88 29.31 0.99
N LEU A 214 -21.94 29.18 1.80
CA LEU A 214 -23.30 29.59 1.38
C LEU A 214 -23.40 31.08 1.05
N ARG A 215 -22.76 31.95 1.87
CA ARG A 215 -22.68 33.40 1.58
C ARG A 215 -21.92 33.67 0.29
N GLN A 216 -20.82 32.93 0.03
CA GLN A 216 -20.05 33.09 -1.20
C GLN A 216 -20.90 32.75 -2.44
N TYR A 217 -21.80 31.78 -2.32
CA TYR A 217 -22.73 31.39 -3.39
C TYR A 217 -24.09 32.08 -3.33
N GLU A 218 -24.29 33.02 -2.41
CA GLU A 218 -25.54 33.72 -2.17
C GLU A 218 -26.74 32.81 -1.91
N LEU A 219 -26.48 31.62 -1.33
CA LEU A 219 -27.46 30.60 -1.06
C LEU A 219 -27.95 30.64 0.40
N GLN A 220 -29.18 30.18 0.59
CA GLN A 220 -29.82 30.00 1.89
C GLN A 220 -30.11 28.50 2.10
N LYS A 221 -30.13 28.06 3.36
CA LYS A 221 -30.33 26.64 3.71
C LYS A 221 -31.73 26.11 3.40
N GLU A 222 -32.70 26.98 3.21
CA GLU A 222 -34.08 26.64 2.97
C GLU A 222 -34.31 26.16 1.54
N THR A 223 -34.51 24.86 1.37
CA THR A 223 -34.74 24.24 0.06
C THR A 223 -35.99 24.78 -0.65
N GLY A 224 -37.04 25.12 0.11
CA GLY A 224 -38.30 25.65 -0.43
C GLY A 224 -38.19 26.98 -1.18
N LYS A 225 -37.07 27.71 -1.01
CA LYS A 225 -36.81 28.97 -1.74
C LYS A 225 -36.35 28.79 -3.20
N TYR A 226 -36.05 27.57 -3.60
CA TYR A 226 -35.51 27.27 -4.93
C TYR A 226 -36.54 26.50 -5.75
N HIS A 227 -36.95 27.05 -6.85
CA HIS A 227 -37.98 26.50 -7.74
C HIS A 227 -37.66 25.05 -8.15
N TYR A 228 -36.40 24.75 -8.43
CA TYR A 228 -35.98 23.40 -8.80
C TYR A 228 -35.91 22.39 -7.63
N LEU A 229 -36.24 22.81 -6.41
CA LEU A 229 -36.21 21.92 -5.23
C LEU A 229 -37.54 21.84 -4.46
N ASN A 230 -38.48 22.74 -4.76
CA ASN A 230 -39.73 22.86 -4.03
C ASN A 230 -40.92 22.10 -4.62
N GLN A 231 -40.70 21.36 -5.72
CA GLN A 231 -41.75 20.65 -6.47
C GLN A 231 -42.06 19.25 -5.92
N GLY A 232 -41.14 18.67 -5.16
CA GLY A 232 -41.25 17.29 -4.69
C GLY A 232 -41.19 17.16 -3.17
N SER A 233 -40.52 16.14 -2.67
CA SER A 233 -40.39 15.88 -1.23
C SER A 233 -39.34 16.76 -0.59
N MET A 234 -39.69 17.39 0.55
CA MET A 234 -38.78 18.22 1.36
C MET A 234 -38.23 17.47 2.59
N ASP A 235 -38.36 16.15 2.66
CA ASP A 235 -37.89 15.36 3.78
C ASP A 235 -36.40 15.57 4.06
N ILE A 236 -36.04 15.56 5.36
CA ILE A 236 -34.63 15.74 5.79
C ILE A 236 -33.93 14.38 5.71
N LEU A 237 -32.82 14.33 5.01
CA LEU A 237 -31.91 13.20 4.95
C LEU A 237 -30.54 13.60 5.57
N THR A 238 -29.57 12.69 5.55
CA THR A 238 -28.25 12.82 6.22
C THR A 238 -27.21 13.68 5.47
N GLU A 239 -27.66 14.73 4.76
CA GLU A 239 -26.86 15.45 3.77
C GLU A 239 -25.58 16.11 4.33
N LYS A 240 -25.58 16.49 5.62
CA LYS A 240 -24.41 17.16 6.22
C LYS A 240 -23.16 16.28 6.29
N SER A 241 -23.35 15.00 6.60
CA SER A 241 -22.24 14.02 6.61
C SER A 241 -21.81 13.69 5.20
N ASP A 242 -22.74 13.62 4.27
CA ASP A 242 -22.51 13.24 2.89
C ASP A 242 -21.76 14.33 2.12
N TYR A 243 -22.03 15.61 2.36
CA TYR A 243 -21.26 16.72 1.81
C TYR A 243 -19.78 16.65 2.17
N LYS A 244 -19.48 16.42 3.46
CA LYS A 244 -18.08 16.23 3.91
C LYS A 244 -17.43 15.01 3.26
N GLY A 245 -18.19 13.91 3.14
CA GLY A 245 -17.74 12.71 2.45
C GLY A 245 -17.38 12.98 1.00
N THR A 246 -18.23 13.72 0.28
CA THR A 246 -18.02 14.12 -1.12
C THR A 246 -16.79 15.03 -1.28
N CYS A 247 -16.63 16.03 -0.40
CA CYS A 247 -15.46 16.90 -0.41
C CYS A 247 -14.16 16.13 -0.14
N ASN A 248 -14.19 15.15 0.78
CA ASN A 248 -13.05 14.27 1.02
C ASN A 248 -12.75 13.37 -0.19
N ALA A 249 -13.79 12.89 -0.88
CA ALA A 249 -13.62 12.10 -2.10
C ALA A 249 -12.96 12.92 -3.21
N PHE A 250 -13.38 14.16 -3.45
CA PHE A 250 -12.72 15.06 -4.39
C PHE A 250 -11.22 15.22 -4.08
N LYS A 251 -10.89 15.47 -2.81
CA LYS A 251 -9.51 15.58 -2.36
C LYS A 251 -8.71 14.30 -2.63
N THR A 252 -9.29 13.14 -2.34
CA THR A 252 -8.64 11.83 -2.56
C THR A 252 -8.40 11.56 -4.05
N LEU A 253 -9.31 12.01 -4.92
CA LEU A 253 -9.18 11.88 -6.37
C LEU A 253 -8.25 12.94 -6.99
N GLY A 254 -7.73 13.87 -6.19
CA GLY A 254 -6.78 14.87 -6.66
C GLY A 254 -7.41 16.02 -7.43
N PHE A 255 -8.69 16.32 -7.19
CA PHE A 255 -9.29 17.55 -7.70
C PHE A 255 -8.64 18.76 -7.03
N SER A 256 -8.32 19.79 -7.82
CA SER A 256 -7.83 21.05 -7.29
C SER A 256 -8.93 21.82 -6.55
N THR A 257 -8.52 22.76 -5.71
CA THR A 257 -9.46 23.63 -5.01
C THR A 257 -10.36 24.39 -5.98
N ASP A 258 -9.79 24.88 -7.09
CA ASP A 258 -10.50 25.62 -8.12
C ASP A 258 -11.53 24.76 -8.84
N GLU A 259 -11.17 23.49 -9.17
CA GLU A 259 -12.08 22.53 -9.75
C GLU A 259 -13.27 22.24 -8.84
N VAL A 260 -13.03 22.04 -7.54
CA VAL A 260 -14.09 21.79 -6.55
C VAL A 260 -14.97 23.04 -6.38
N GLN A 261 -14.38 24.23 -6.39
CA GLN A 261 -15.14 25.50 -6.36
C GLN A 261 -16.01 25.67 -7.62
N THR A 262 -15.45 25.39 -8.81
CA THR A 262 -16.23 25.42 -10.06
C THR A 262 -17.43 24.48 -9.97
N ILE A 263 -17.26 23.26 -9.45
CA ILE A 263 -18.35 22.28 -9.31
C ILE A 263 -19.48 22.85 -8.45
N TRP A 264 -19.18 23.26 -7.21
CA TRP A 264 -20.21 23.73 -6.30
C TRP A 264 -20.81 25.08 -6.71
N ARG A 265 -20.00 25.96 -7.29
CA ARG A 265 -20.45 27.23 -7.86
C ARG A 265 -21.43 27.01 -9.01
N THR A 266 -21.18 26.05 -9.88
CA THR A 266 -22.05 25.68 -10.98
C THR A 266 -23.37 25.11 -10.46
N VAL A 267 -23.36 24.26 -9.44
CA VAL A 267 -24.58 23.76 -8.79
C VAL A 267 -25.39 24.90 -8.18
N ALA A 268 -24.72 25.86 -7.52
CA ALA A 268 -25.36 27.06 -6.97
C ALA A 268 -25.98 27.94 -8.07
N ALA A 269 -25.27 28.11 -9.20
CA ALA A 269 -25.77 28.88 -10.34
C ALA A 269 -27.07 28.30 -10.91
N ILE A 270 -27.17 26.96 -10.96
CA ILE A 270 -28.42 26.31 -11.43
C ILE A 270 -29.59 26.60 -10.48
N LEU A 271 -29.37 26.65 -9.16
CA LEU A 271 -30.42 27.00 -8.21
C LEU A 271 -30.92 28.43 -8.39
N HIS A 272 -30.00 29.38 -8.59
CA HIS A 272 -30.37 30.76 -8.88
C HIS A 272 -31.05 30.87 -10.24
N LEU A 273 -30.57 30.17 -11.27
CA LEU A 273 -31.16 30.18 -12.59
C LEU A 273 -32.62 29.70 -12.54
N GLY A 274 -32.95 28.68 -11.72
CA GLY A 274 -34.32 28.20 -11.56
C GLY A 274 -35.27 29.23 -10.99
N ASN A 275 -34.76 30.22 -10.25
CA ASN A 275 -35.56 31.30 -9.66
C ASN A 275 -35.66 32.56 -10.58
N VAL A 276 -35.07 32.53 -11.79
CA VAL A 276 -35.25 33.64 -12.75
C VAL A 276 -36.65 33.57 -13.31
N GLU A 277 -37.40 34.71 -13.24
CA GLU A 277 -38.78 34.84 -13.68
C GLU A 277 -38.88 35.83 -14.84
N PHE A 278 -39.79 35.54 -15.76
CA PHE A 278 -40.01 36.35 -16.96
C PHE A 278 -41.40 37.00 -16.90
N GLN A 279 -41.44 38.26 -17.27
CA GLN A 279 -42.69 39.00 -17.45
C GLN A 279 -42.71 39.71 -18.81
N THR A 280 -43.88 39.81 -19.44
CA THR A 280 -44.07 40.60 -20.63
C THR A 280 -44.63 41.96 -20.25
N ILE A 281 -43.90 43.05 -20.55
CA ILE A 281 -44.28 44.41 -20.31
C ILE A 281 -44.24 45.15 -21.66
N GLU A 282 -45.32 45.69 -22.07
CA GLU A 282 -45.45 46.43 -23.35
C GLU A 282 -44.93 45.66 -24.57
N ASP A 283 -45.28 44.36 -24.67
CA ASP A 283 -44.83 43.36 -25.66
C ASP A 283 -43.33 43.02 -25.62
N GLU A 284 -42.56 43.58 -24.68
CA GLU A 284 -41.16 43.17 -24.45
C GLU A 284 -41.08 42.16 -23.32
N LEU A 285 -40.24 41.14 -23.53
CA LEU A 285 -39.92 40.16 -22.48
C LEU A 285 -38.85 40.70 -21.56
N VAL A 286 -39.16 40.81 -20.27
CA VAL A 286 -38.25 41.35 -19.25
C VAL A 286 -38.08 40.32 -18.12
N ILE A 287 -36.88 40.29 -17.55
CA ILE A 287 -36.60 39.49 -16.38
C ILE A 287 -36.99 40.31 -15.12
N SER A 288 -37.99 39.81 -14.38
CA SER A 288 -38.53 40.49 -13.20
C SER A 288 -37.62 40.36 -12.01
N ASN A 289 -36.95 39.22 -11.82
CA ASN A 289 -36.10 38.94 -10.66
C ASN A 289 -34.62 39.09 -10.99
N LYS A 290 -34.15 40.35 -11.10
CA LYS A 290 -32.76 40.66 -11.47
C LYS A 290 -31.71 40.11 -10.48
N GLN A 291 -32.04 39.99 -9.20
CA GLN A 291 -31.09 39.48 -8.20
C GLN A 291 -30.60 38.06 -8.54
N HIS A 292 -31.52 37.16 -8.88
CA HIS A 292 -31.16 35.80 -9.26
C HIS A 292 -30.41 35.72 -10.59
N LEU A 293 -30.72 36.63 -11.55
CA LEU A 293 -29.95 36.75 -12.77
C LEU A 293 -28.51 37.17 -12.51
N GLN A 294 -28.30 38.19 -11.65
CA GLN A 294 -26.98 38.67 -11.29
C GLN A 294 -26.18 37.61 -10.56
N SER A 295 -26.80 36.93 -9.60
CA SER A 295 -26.16 35.81 -8.90
C SER A 295 -25.76 34.70 -9.89
N THR A 296 -26.62 34.31 -10.81
CA THR A 296 -26.32 33.32 -11.83
C THR A 296 -25.15 33.75 -12.71
N ALA A 297 -25.16 34.97 -13.23
CA ALA A 297 -24.10 35.51 -14.08
C ALA A 297 -22.76 35.53 -13.35
N ARG A 298 -22.75 36.00 -12.11
CA ARG A 298 -21.55 36.03 -11.26
C ARG A 298 -21.01 34.63 -10.99
N LEU A 299 -21.88 33.68 -10.64
CA LEU A 299 -21.50 32.32 -10.34
C LEU A 299 -21.00 31.55 -11.58
N LEU A 300 -21.56 31.80 -12.76
CA LEU A 300 -21.10 31.26 -14.04
C LEU A 300 -19.91 32.06 -14.63
N GLN A 301 -19.53 33.17 -14.00
CA GLN A 301 -18.48 34.08 -14.46
C GLN A 301 -18.70 34.59 -15.91
N VAL A 302 -19.93 34.90 -16.22
CA VAL A 302 -20.36 35.54 -17.48
C VAL A 302 -20.90 36.93 -17.20
N THR A 303 -21.11 37.75 -18.25
CA THR A 303 -21.70 39.07 -18.01
C THR A 303 -23.23 38.95 -17.83
N GLU A 304 -23.80 39.78 -16.98
CA GLU A 304 -25.26 39.84 -16.79
C GLU A 304 -26.00 40.14 -18.10
N SER A 305 -25.44 41.06 -18.89
CA SER A 305 -26.01 41.45 -20.16
C SER A 305 -26.09 40.28 -21.14
N ASP A 306 -24.99 39.50 -21.28
CA ASP A 306 -24.94 38.38 -22.18
C ASP A 306 -25.89 37.26 -21.75
N LEU A 307 -25.95 36.97 -20.44
CA LEU A 307 -26.90 35.99 -19.88
C LEU A 307 -28.36 36.45 -20.10
N SER A 308 -28.68 37.71 -19.83
CA SER A 308 -29.99 38.26 -20.03
C SER A 308 -30.41 38.17 -21.52
N THR A 309 -29.52 38.58 -22.43
CA THR A 309 -29.74 38.50 -23.88
C THR A 309 -29.96 37.05 -24.34
N ALA A 310 -29.14 36.11 -23.87
CA ALA A 310 -29.26 34.71 -24.24
C ALA A 310 -30.58 34.07 -23.72
N LEU A 311 -31.12 34.54 -22.60
CA LEU A 311 -32.38 34.06 -22.03
C LEU A 311 -33.61 34.67 -22.73
N THR A 312 -33.54 35.95 -23.18
CA THR A 312 -34.66 36.66 -23.75
C THR A 312 -34.69 36.65 -25.27
N LYS A 313 -33.54 36.42 -25.93
CA LYS A 313 -33.40 36.44 -27.38
C LYS A 313 -32.63 35.22 -27.88
N ARG A 314 -32.84 34.85 -29.14
CA ARG A 314 -32.04 33.82 -29.81
C ARG A 314 -31.50 34.34 -31.16
N VAL A 315 -30.34 33.87 -31.48
CA VAL A 315 -29.69 34.11 -32.76
C VAL A 315 -30.12 33.04 -33.77
N ILE A 316 -30.61 33.45 -34.92
CA ILE A 316 -30.99 32.60 -36.03
C ILE A 316 -30.07 32.94 -37.21
N ALA A 317 -29.41 31.95 -37.77
CA ALA A 317 -28.69 32.09 -39.03
C ALA A 317 -29.61 31.59 -40.18
N ALA A 318 -29.94 32.45 -41.08
CA ALA A 318 -30.74 32.13 -42.29
C ALA A 318 -30.13 32.82 -43.50
N GLY A 319 -29.83 32.08 -44.56
CA GLY A 319 -29.30 32.63 -45.80
C GLY A 319 -27.97 33.41 -45.67
N GLY A 320 -27.12 33.07 -44.73
CA GLY A 320 -25.84 33.75 -44.46
C GLY A 320 -25.94 34.99 -43.55
N ASN A 321 -27.16 35.46 -43.25
CA ASN A 321 -27.40 36.54 -42.32
C ASN A 321 -27.68 36.00 -40.92
N VAL A 322 -27.25 36.77 -39.91
CA VAL A 322 -27.51 36.48 -38.51
C VAL A 322 -28.54 37.48 -38.00
N MET A 323 -29.69 36.98 -37.54
CA MET A 323 -30.77 37.79 -36.99
C MET A 323 -31.02 37.39 -35.54
N GLN A 324 -31.35 38.38 -34.71
CA GLN A 324 -31.85 38.13 -33.35
C GLN A 324 -33.38 38.11 -33.37
N LYS A 325 -33.97 37.15 -32.70
CA LYS A 325 -35.42 37.02 -32.53
C LYS A 325 -35.72 36.96 -31.04
N ASP A 326 -36.66 37.77 -30.59
CA ASP A 326 -37.13 37.78 -29.22
C ASP A 326 -37.90 36.50 -28.91
N HIS A 327 -37.73 36.01 -27.69
CA HIS A 327 -38.52 34.92 -27.14
C HIS A 327 -39.84 35.45 -26.57
N ASN A 328 -40.88 34.63 -26.62
CA ASN A 328 -42.01 34.83 -25.73
C ASN A 328 -41.74 34.20 -24.36
N ALA A 329 -42.56 34.48 -23.35
CA ALA A 329 -42.34 33.98 -21.98
C ALA A 329 -42.19 32.45 -21.89
N THR A 330 -43.03 31.69 -22.63
CA THR A 330 -42.94 30.21 -22.68
C THR A 330 -41.62 29.73 -23.30
N GLN A 331 -41.13 30.40 -24.33
CA GLN A 331 -39.86 30.05 -24.98
C GLN A 331 -38.65 30.38 -24.08
N ALA A 332 -38.73 31.47 -23.32
CA ALA A 332 -37.71 31.88 -22.37
C ALA A 332 -37.63 30.90 -21.17
N GLU A 333 -38.78 30.54 -20.60
CA GLU A 333 -38.86 29.48 -19.56
C GLU A 333 -38.26 28.17 -20.06
N TYR A 334 -38.66 27.73 -21.24
CA TYR A 334 -38.10 26.56 -21.88
C TYR A 334 -36.59 26.66 -22.09
N GLY A 335 -36.09 27.80 -22.57
CA GLY A 335 -34.67 28.08 -22.78
C GLY A 335 -33.88 28.04 -21.48
N LYS A 336 -34.42 28.62 -20.42
CA LYS A 336 -33.88 28.58 -19.05
C LYS A 336 -33.72 27.16 -18.55
N ASP A 337 -34.79 26.36 -18.65
CA ASP A 337 -34.78 24.97 -18.22
C ASP A 337 -33.86 24.09 -19.07
N ALA A 338 -33.81 24.31 -20.36
CA ALA A 338 -32.87 23.65 -21.27
C ALA A 338 -31.41 23.96 -20.89
N LEU A 339 -31.14 25.25 -20.57
CA LEU A 339 -29.83 25.68 -20.10
C LEU A 339 -29.44 24.98 -18.78
N ALA A 340 -30.34 24.98 -17.79
CA ALA A 340 -30.09 24.33 -16.49
C ALA A 340 -29.80 22.83 -16.64
N LYS A 341 -30.60 22.11 -17.42
CA LYS A 341 -30.40 20.69 -17.75
C LYS A 341 -29.04 20.44 -18.40
N ALA A 342 -28.69 21.31 -19.38
CA ALA A 342 -27.43 21.15 -20.12
C ALA A 342 -26.19 21.45 -19.24
N ILE A 343 -26.25 22.49 -18.41
CA ILE A 343 -25.14 22.79 -17.46
C ILE A 343 -24.90 21.61 -16.54
N TYR A 344 -25.94 21.02 -15.95
CA TYR A 344 -25.80 19.90 -15.05
C TYR A 344 -25.26 18.64 -15.73
N ASP A 345 -25.75 18.32 -16.92
CA ASP A 345 -25.31 17.17 -17.71
C ASP A 345 -23.81 17.30 -18.11
N ARG A 346 -23.41 18.51 -18.54
CA ARG A 346 -22.01 18.81 -18.88
C ARG A 346 -21.11 18.77 -17.65
N LEU A 347 -21.55 19.32 -16.54
CA LEU A 347 -20.85 19.25 -15.27
C LEU A 347 -20.63 17.78 -14.85
N PHE A 348 -21.66 16.94 -14.90
CA PHE A 348 -21.57 15.53 -14.57
C PHE A 348 -20.59 14.78 -15.48
N THR A 349 -20.66 15.01 -16.78
CA THR A 349 -19.75 14.43 -17.77
C THR A 349 -18.30 14.89 -17.54
N TRP A 350 -18.11 16.16 -17.21
CA TRP A 350 -16.78 16.70 -16.89
C TRP A 350 -16.21 16.08 -15.60
N ILE A 351 -17.01 15.93 -14.56
CA ILE A 351 -16.62 15.23 -13.31
C ILE A 351 -16.16 13.81 -13.63
N ILE A 352 -16.89 13.05 -14.44
CA ILE A 352 -16.48 11.70 -14.85
C ILE A 352 -15.16 11.73 -15.64
N SER A 353 -14.99 12.68 -16.54
CA SER A 353 -13.72 12.85 -17.26
C SER A 353 -12.54 13.08 -16.32
N ARG A 354 -12.75 13.91 -15.26
CA ARG A 354 -11.73 14.16 -14.24
C ARG A 354 -11.45 12.92 -13.39
N ILE A 355 -12.49 12.18 -13.00
CA ILE A 355 -12.33 10.88 -12.31
C ILE A 355 -11.53 9.92 -13.20
N ASN A 356 -11.84 9.81 -14.48
CA ASN A 356 -11.12 8.96 -15.42
C ASN A 356 -9.65 9.35 -15.54
N ARG A 357 -9.32 10.65 -15.58
CA ARG A 357 -7.92 11.12 -15.55
C ARG A 357 -7.19 10.69 -14.24
N ALA A 358 -7.90 10.65 -13.11
CA ALA A 358 -7.34 10.21 -11.83
C ALA A 358 -7.10 8.69 -11.78
N ILE A 359 -7.92 7.91 -12.47
CA ILE A 359 -7.82 6.43 -12.52
C ILE A 359 -6.87 5.97 -13.63
N LEU A 360 -6.59 6.81 -14.63
CA LEU A 360 -5.87 6.44 -15.85
C LEU A 360 -4.54 5.71 -15.53
N PHE A 361 -4.27 4.66 -16.30
CA PHE A 361 -3.00 3.95 -16.30
C PHE A 361 -1.84 4.89 -16.70
N ARG A 362 -0.82 4.99 -15.86
CA ARG A 362 0.35 5.87 -16.04
C ARG A 362 1.58 5.16 -16.62
N GLY A 363 1.46 3.89 -16.98
CA GLY A 363 2.54 3.10 -17.59
C GLY A 363 2.73 3.36 -19.08
N SER A 364 3.73 2.69 -19.69
CA SER A 364 4.02 2.83 -21.12
C SER A 364 2.91 2.24 -21.99
N LYS A 365 2.70 2.80 -23.19
CA LYS A 365 1.73 2.27 -24.18
C LYS A 365 2.02 0.82 -24.58
N THR A 366 3.26 0.37 -24.48
CA THR A 366 3.68 -1.02 -24.74
C THR A 366 3.20 -1.97 -23.65
N GLN A 367 3.17 -1.53 -22.39
CA GLN A 367 2.62 -2.31 -21.28
C GLN A 367 1.10 -2.38 -21.34
N ALA A 368 0.42 -1.29 -21.74
CA ALA A 368 -1.04 -1.24 -21.86
C ALA A 368 -1.62 -2.27 -22.85
N ARG A 369 -0.85 -2.71 -23.86
CA ARG A 369 -1.27 -3.75 -24.81
C ARG A 369 -1.48 -5.14 -24.20
N PHE A 370 -0.98 -5.38 -23.01
CA PHE A 370 -1.09 -6.67 -22.30
C PHE A 370 -2.03 -6.59 -21.09
N ASN A 371 -2.71 -5.47 -20.91
CA ASN A 371 -3.66 -5.33 -19.83
C ASN A 371 -4.94 -6.08 -20.15
N SER A 372 -5.43 -6.82 -19.17
CA SER A 372 -6.73 -7.47 -19.21
C SER A 372 -7.74 -6.65 -18.40
N VAL A 373 -9.03 -6.81 -18.67
CA VAL A 373 -10.07 -5.95 -18.13
C VAL A 373 -11.13 -6.75 -17.39
N ILE A 374 -11.56 -6.26 -16.23
CA ILE A 374 -12.84 -6.64 -15.60
C ILE A 374 -13.81 -5.48 -15.73
N GLY A 375 -14.88 -5.67 -16.51
CA GLY A 375 -15.97 -4.72 -16.60
C GLY A 375 -17.00 -4.96 -15.50
N VAL A 376 -17.55 -3.90 -14.91
CA VAL A 376 -18.68 -3.97 -13.98
C VAL A 376 -19.78 -3.05 -14.49
N LEU A 377 -20.91 -3.63 -14.86
CA LEU A 377 -22.09 -2.89 -15.31
C LEU A 377 -23.07 -2.68 -14.16
N ASP A 378 -23.29 -1.43 -13.79
CA ASP A 378 -24.31 -1.00 -12.85
C ASP A 378 -25.23 0.01 -13.54
N ILE A 379 -26.31 -0.49 -14.06
CA ILE A 379 -27.28 0.31 -14.83
C ILE A 379 -28.59 0.39 -14.09
N TYR A 380 -29.44 1.36 -14.46
CA TYR A 380 -30.75 1.50 -13.85
C TYR A 380 -31.56 0.22 -14.00
N GLY A 381 -32.42 -0.06 -12.99
CA GLY A 381 -33.37 -1.15 -13.09
C GLY A 381 -34.59 -0.77 -13.96
N PHE A 382 -35.30 -1.79 -14.37
CA PHE A 382 -36.59 -1.61 -15.03
C PHE A 382 -37.54 -0.79 -14.11
N GLU A 383 -38.25 0.17 -14.70
CA GLU A 383 -39.11 1.10 -13.95
C GLU A 383 -40.56 1.09 -14.50
N ILE A 384 -41.51 0.91 -13.57
CA ILE A 384 -42.92 1.11 -13.84
C ILE A 384 -43.40 2.05 -12.74
N PHE A 385 -43.81 3.26 -13.16
CA PHE A 385 -44.44 4.26 -12.31
C PHE A 385 -45.88 4.49 -12.73
N ASP A 386 -46.63 5.22 -11.92
CA ASP A 386 -47.98 5.63 -12.26
C ASP A 386 -48.02 6.57 -13.49
N SER A 387 -46.95 7.33 -13.69
CA SER A 387 -46.73 8.16 -14.87
C SER A 387 -45.32 7.89 -15.41
N ASN A 388 -45.22 7.33 -16.63
CA ASN A 388 -43.95 7.04 -17.29
C ASN A 388 -43.81 7.94 -18.49
N SER A 389 -42.63 8.56 -18.63
CA SER A 389 -42.31 9.46 -19.72
C SER A 389 -41.14 8.94 -20.56
N PHE A 390 -40.56 9.80 -21.39
CA PHE A 390 -39.44 9.49 -22.29
C PHE A 390 -38.22 8.88 -21.55
N GLU A 391 -37.95 9.33 -20.33
CA GLU A 391 -36.84 8.80 -19.53
C GLU A 391 -37.06 7.34 -19.18
N GLN A 392 -38.27 6.97 -18.68
CA GLN A 392 -38.60 5.57 -18.37
C GLN A 392 -38.63 4.72 -19.63
N PHE A 393 -39.07 5.28 -20.78
CA PHE A 393 -38.98 4.60 -22.06
C PHE A 393 -37.52 4.23 -22.43
N CYS A 394 -36.60 5.18 -22.30
CA CYS A 394 -35.16 4.92 -22.53
C CYS A 394 -34.57 3.92 -21.54
N ILE A 395 -34.88 4.06 -20.23
CA ILE A 395 -34.45 3.16 -19.18
C ILE A 395 -34.94 1.73 -19.45
N ASN A 396 -36.20 1.56 -19.79
CA ASN A 396 -36.79 0.26 -20.02
C ASN A 396 -36.29 -0.37 -21.32
N TYR A 397 -36.07 0.42 -22.37
CA TYR A 397 -35.39 -0.06 -23.58
C TYR A 397 -33.97 -0.58 -23.30
N CYS A 398 -33.20 0.11 -22.47
CA CYS A 398 -31.89 -0.37 -22.05
C CYS A 398 -31.95 -1.72 -21.34
N ASN A 399 -32.90 -1.89 -20.40
CA ASN A 399 -33.10 -3.17 -19.71
C ASN A 399 -33.57 -4.26 -20.68
N GLU A 400 -34.38 -3.93 -21.68
CA GLU A 400 -34.80 -4.83 -22.74
C GLU A 400 -33.58 -5.36 -23.52
N LYS A 401 -32.66 -4.48 -23.92
CA LYS A 401 -31.41 -4.85 -24.61
C LYS A 401 -30.51 -5.74 -23.77
N LEU A 402 -30.37 -5.46 -22.48
CA LEU A 402 -29.56 -6.28 -21.58
C LEU A 402 -30.19 -7.63 -21.31
N GLN A 403 -31.52 -7.69 -21.25
CA GLN A 403 -32.23 -8.98 -21.15
C GLN A 403 -32.06 -9.78 -22.43
N GLN A 404 -32.15 -9.14 -23.60
CA GLN A 404 -31.87 -9.77 -24.89
C GLN A 404 -30.47 -10.36 -24.95
N LEU A 405 -29.46 -9.59 -24.49
CA LEU A 405 -28.09 -10.06 -24.41
C LEU A 405 -27.95 -11.30 -23.52
N PHE A 406 -28.61 -11.31 -22.35
CA PHE A 406 -28.63 -12.47 -21.45
C PHE A 406 -29.27 -13.69 -22.13
N ILE A 407 -30.44 -13.50 -22.74
CA ILE A 407 -31.14 -14.58 -23.48
C ILE A 407 -30.24 -15.14 -24.59
N GLU A 408 -29.60 -14.26 -25.33
CA GLU A 408 -28.72 -14.69 -26.42
C GLU A 408 -27.48 -15.44 -25.93
N LEU A 409 -26.78 -14.93 -24.92
CA LEU A 409 -25.54 -15.53 -24.43
C LEU A 409 -25.77 -16.77 -23.54
N VAL A 410 -26.83 -16.79 -22.75
CA VAL A 410 -27.05 -17.84 -21.75
C VAL A 410 -28.04 -18.91 -22.25
N LEU A 411 -29.14 -18.51 -22.89
CA LEU A 411 -30.17 -19.44 -23.26
C LEU A 411 -30.05 -19.92 -24.72
N LYS A 412 -29.89 -19.01 -25.67
CA LYS A 412 -29.89 -19.31 -27.09
C LYS A 412 -28.58 -19.93 -27.55
N GLN A 413 -27.45 -19.26 -27.32
CA GLN A 413 -26.14 -19.78 -27.78
C GLN A 413 -25.81 -21.13 -27.16
N GLU A 414 -26.20 -21.38 -25.91
CA GLU A 414 -25.96 -22.67 -25.27
C GLU A 414 -26.72 -23.80 -26.00
N GLN A 415 -27.99 -23.60 -26.34
CA GLN A 415 -28.78 -24.61 -27.03
C GLN A 415 -28.32 -24.84 -28.49
N GLU A 416 -28.01 -23.74 -29.21
CA GLU A 416 -27.46 -23.82 -30.58
C GLU A 416 -26.09 -24.52 -30.62
N GLU A 417 -25.30 -24.35 -29.56
CA GLU A 417 -24.01 -25.00 -29.43
C GLU A 417 -24.17 -26.51 -29.30
N TYR A 418 -25.13 -27.01 -28.51
CA TYR A 418 -25.41 -28.41 -28.39
C TYR A 418 -25.77 -29.03 -29.73
N GLN A 419 -26.62 -28.38 -30.50
CA GLN A 419 -27.00 -28.83 -31.85
C GLN A 419 -25.80 -28.86 -32.78
N ARG A 420 -24.97 -27.83 -32.81
CA ARG A 420 -23.76 -27.75 -33.66
C ARG A 420 -22.73 -28.84 -33.29
N GLU A 421 -22.64 -29.18 -32.04
CA GLU A 421 -21.69 -30.18 -31.55
C GLU A 421 -22.23 -31.59 -31.64
N GLY A 422 -23.44 -31.77 -32.19
CA GLY A 422 -24.07 -33.09 -32.37
C GLY A 422 -24.50 -33.74 -31.06
N ILE A 423 -24.77 -32.94 -30.05
CA ILE A 423 -25.33 -33.40 -28.77
C ILE A 423 -26.83 -33.51 -28.90
N GLU A 424 -27.42 -34.67 -28.58
CA GLU A 424 -28.86 -34.82 -28.47
C GLU A 424 -29.42 -33.83 -27.44
N TRP A 425 -30.25 -32.90 -27.90
CA TRP A 425 -30.84 -31.84 -27.11
C TRP A 425 -32.29 -31.59 -27.46
N THR A 426 -33.14 -31.52 -26.46
CA THR A 426 -34.52 -31.10 -26.61
C THR A 426 -34.58 -29.58 -26.32
N ASN A 427 -34.98 -28.79 -27.30
CA ASN A 427 -35.05 -27.34 -27.14
C ASN A 427 -36.01 -27.00 -26.00
N ILE A 428 -35.55 -26.06 -25.18
CA ILE A 428 -36.36 -25.46 -24.13
C ILE A 428 -36.85 -24.13 -24.65
N ASP A 429 -38.17 -23.96 -24.67
CA ASP A 429 -38.82 -22.72 -25.09
C ASP A 429 -38.57 -21.61 -24.08
N TYR A 430 -38.25 -20.45 -24.57
CA TYR A 430 -38.09 -19.21 -23.82
C TYR A 430 -38.65 -18.04 -24.62
N PHE A 431 -39.13 -17.05 -23.93
CA PHE A 431 -39.59 -15.82 -24.57
C PHE A 431 -38.37 -15.03 -25.11
N ASN A 432 -38.32 -14.82 -26.42
CA ASN A 432 -37.29 -14.01 -27.07
C ASN A 432 -37.76 -12.57 -27.23
N ASN A 433 -37.27 -11.68 -26.38
CA ASN A 433 -37.65 -10.28 -26.37
C ASN A 433 -37.02 -9.43 -27.50
N LYS A 434 -36.37 -10.05 -28.47
CA LYS A 434 -35.84 -9.37 -29.65
C LYS A 434 -36.91 -8.59 -30.37
N ILE A 435 -38.13 -9.13 -30.45
CA ILE A 435 -39.28 -8.47 -31.07
C ILE A 435 -39.59 -7.11 -30.40
N ILE A 436 -39.40 -6.98 -29.09
CA ILE A 436 -39.60 -5.73 -28.35
C ILE A 436 -38.43 -4.79 -28.59
N CYS A 437 -37.20 -5.30 -28.63
CA CYS A 437 -36.04 -4.47 -28.99
C CYS A 437 -36.23 -3.89 -30.38
N ASP A 438 -36.64 -4.72 -31.36
CA ASP A 438 -36.89 -4.29 -32.76
C ASP A 438 -38.01 -3.26 -32.82
N LEU A 439 -39.10 -3.39 -32.02
CA LEU A 439 -40.18 -2.39 -31.91
C LEU A 439 -39.60 -1.01 -31.57
N VAL A 440 -38.59 -0.93 -30.73
CA VAL A 440 -37.99 0.35 -30.29
C VAL A 440 -36.94 0.85 -31.28
N GLU A 441 -36.04 -0.03 -31.75
CA GLU A 441 -34.79 0.37 -32.42
C GLU A 441 -34.71 0.06 -33.92
N GLN A 442 -35.70 -0.63 -34.51
CA GLN A 442 -35.63 -1.03 -35.91
C GLN A 442 -35.45 0.18 -36.80
N PRO A 443 -34.44 0.21 -37.68
CA PRO A 443 -34.26 1.32 -38.62
C PRO A 443 -35.54 1.60 -39.45
N HIS A 444 -35.90 2.87 -39.52
CA HIS A 444 -37.07 3.40 -40.28
C HIS A 444 -38.46 2.94 -39.80
N LYS A 445 -38.56 2.02 -38.88
CA LYS A 445 -39.86 1.48 -38.40
C LYS A 445 -40.04 1.53 -36.88
N GLY A 446 -38.95 1.51 -36.12
CA GLY A 446 -39.02 1.51 -34.69
C GLY A 446 -39.46 2.84 -34.10
N ILE A 447 -39.87 2.85 -32.84
CA ILE A 447 -40.37 4.01 -32.13
C ILE A 447 -39.36 5.18 -32.18
N ILE A 448 -38.05 4.89 -31.97
CA ILE A 448 -37.01 5.93 -32.03
C ILE A 448 -36.94 6.57 -33.41
N ALA A 449 -37.02 5.77 -34.48
CA ALA A 449 -36.99 6.30 -35.85
C ALA A 449 -38.21 7.19 -36.16
N ILE A 450 -39.41 6.80 -35.69
CA ILE A 450 -40.63 7.60 -35.82
C ILE A 450 -40.51 8.92 -35.04
N MET A 451 -39.98 8.90 -33.85
CA MET A 451 -39.71 10.11 -33.04
C MET A 451 -38.69 11.04 -33.73
N ASP A 452 -37.65 10.46 -34.31
CA ASP A 452 -36.64 11.25 -35.03
C ASP A 452 -37.22 11.93 -36.28
N GLU A 453 -38.06 11.22 -37.05
CA GLU A 453 -38.76 11.79 -38.18
C GLU A 453 -39.67 12.94 -37.73
N ALA A 454 -40.40 12.79 -36.63
CA ALA A 454 -41.21 13.85 -36.04
C ALA A 454 -40.37 15.08 -35.64
N CYS A 455 -39.17 14.85 -35.05
CA CYS A 455 -38.24 15.93 -34.71
C CYS A 455 -37.62 16.65 -35.92
N LEU A 456 -37.55 15.98 -37.07
CA LEU A 456 -36.96 16.51 -38.31
C LEU A 456 -37.96 17.18 -39.19
N SER A 457 -39.28 16.95 -39.04
CA SER A 457 -40.33 17.48 -39.86
C SER A 457 -40.39 19.01 -39.80
N VAL A 458 -40.61 19.64 -40.97
CA VAL A 458 -40.79 21.09 -41.11
C VAL A 458 -42.24 21.43 -40.87
N GLY A 459 -42.58 21.84 -39.64
CA GLY A 459 -43.93 22.19 -39.25
C GLY A 459 -44.17 22.08 -37.74
N LYS A 460 -45.34 22.48 -37.27
CA LYS A 460 -45.74 22.22 -35.88
C LYS A 460 -46.16 20.75 -35.72
N VAL A 461 -45.18 19.85 -35.38
CA VAL A 461 -45.48 18.48 -34.98
C VAL A 461 -45.75 18.50 -33.49
N THR A 462 -46.91 17.99 -33.09
CA THR A 462 -47.30 17.86 -31.68
C THR A 462 -47.12 16.41 -31.21
N ASP A 463 -47.03 16.19 -29.90
CA ASP A 463 -46.91 14.84 -29.35
C ASP A 463 -48.13 13.95 -29.73
N ASP A 464 -49.34 14.54 -29.88
CA ASP A 464 -50.52 13.86 -30.40
C ASP A 464 -50.31 13.37 -31.87
N THR A 465 -49.69 14.20 -32.73
CA THR A 465 -49.37 13.78 -34.11
C THR A 465 -48.30 12.70 -34.15
N LEU A 466 -47.36 12.72 -33.19
CA LEU A 466 -46.38 11.67 -33.03
C LEU A 466 -47.07 10.35 -32.62
N LEU A 467 -47.98 10.37 -31.64
CA LEU A 467 -48.73 9.20 -31.25
C LEU A 467 -49.55 8.62 -32.42
N GLY A 468 -50.21 9.49 -33.22
CA GLY A 468 -50.93 9.06 -34.42
C GLY A 468 -50.00 8.41 -35.46
N ALA A 469 -48.78 8.92 -35.63
CA ALA A 469 -47.76 8.30 -36.51
C ALA A 469 -47.30 6.94 -35.97
N MET A 470 -47.11 6.82 -34.66
CA MET A 470 -46.79 5.54 -34.01
C MET A 470 -47.93 4.54 -34.22
N ASP A 471 -49.19 4.95 -33.97
CA ASP A 471 -50.35 4.10 -34.16
C ASP A 471 -50.50 3.57 -35.60
N LYS A 472 -50.24 4.42 -36.58
CA LYS A 472 -50.28 4.06 -38.00
C LYS A 472 -49.20 3.03 -38.36
N ASN A 473 -47.99 3.21 -37.88
CA ASN A 473 -46.84 2.38 -38.26
C ASN A 473 -46.77 1.07 -37.44
N LEU A 474 -47.26 1.10 -36.20
CA LEU A 474 -47.10 -0.01 -35.22
C LEU A 474 -48.41 -0.74 -34.94
N SER A 475 -49.53 -0.45 -35.65
CA SER A 475 -50.88 -1.02 -35.38
C SER A 475 -50.92 -2.54 -35.34
N LYS A 476 -50.04 -3.22 -36.05
CA LYS A 476 -50.03 -4.70 -36.13
C LYS A 476 -49.00 -5.33 -35.18
N HIS A 477 -48.29 -4.52 -34.38
CA HIS A 477 -47.25 -5.05 -33.53
C HIS A 477 -47.85 -5.63 -32.24
N PRO A 478 -47.61 -6.88 -31.87
CA PRO A 478 -48.27 -7.55 -30.73
C PRO A 478 -47.95 -6.94 -29.37
N HIS A 479 -46.85 -6.23 -29.28
CA HIS A 479 -46.37 -5.62 -28.03
C HIS A 479 -46.59 -4.10 -27.95
N TYR A 480 -47.37 -3.51 -28.89
CA TYR A 480 -47.72 -2.10 -28.91
C TYR A 480 -49.19 -1.89 -28.96
N THR A 481 -49.74 -0.98 -28.16
CA THR A 481 -51.14 -0.56 -28.27
C THR A 481 -51.32 0.88 -27.76
N SER A 482 -52.37 1.50 -28.19
CA SER A 482 -52.88 2.79 -27.71
C SER A 482 -54.37 2.78 -27.53
N ARG A 483 -54.93 3.84 -26.95
CA ARG A 483 -56.35 3.98 -26.81
C ARG A 483 -57.05 4.02 -28.17
N GLN A 484 -56.42 4.55 -29.22
CA GLN A 484 -56.98 4.61 -30.57
C GLN A 484 -57.03 3.20 -31.19
N LEU A 485 -56.03 2.35 -30.99
CA LEU A 485 -56.01 0.98 -31.52
C LEU A 485 -56.90 0.03 -30.74
N LYS A 486 -57.08 0.30 -29.42
CA LYS A 486 -57.91 -0.52 -28.50
C LYS A 486 -58.88 0.39 -27.72
N PRO A 487 -59.99 0.84 -28.32
CA PRO A 487 -60.94 1.76 -27.67
C PRO A 487 -61.56 1.28 -26.39
N THR A 488 -61.60 -0.05 -26.16
CA THR A 488 -62.13 -0.70 -24.96
C THR A 488 -61.20 -0.63 -23.75
N ASP A 489 -59.94 -0.32 -23.94
CA ASP A 489 -58.94 -0.24 -22.88
C ASP A 489 -59.06 1.07 -22.10
N LYS A 490 -59.74 1.09 -20.98
CA LYS A 490 -60.02 2.29 -20.16
C LYS A 490 -58.82 2.80 -19.39
N GLU A 491 -57.75 2.04 -19.24
CA GLU A 491 -56.54 2.45 -18.56
C GLU A 491 -55.77 3.48 -19.36
N LEU A 492 -55.83 3.41 -20.69
CA LEU A 492 -55.14 4.33 -21.59
C LEU A 492 -55.94 5.62 -21.83
N LYS A 493 -55.34 6.76 -21.64
CA LYS A 493 -55.90 8.07 -21.95
C LYS A 493 -55.85 8.30 -23.45
N HIS A 494 -56.93 8.88 -24.01
CA HIS A 494 -57.05 9.16 -25.42
C HIS A 494 -56.06 10.26 -25.85
N ARG A 495 -55.28 10.01 -26.90
CA ARG A 495 -54.27 10.92 -27.45
C ARG A 495 -53.13 11.30 -26.52
N GLU A 496 -53.00 10.63 -25.40
CA GLU A 496 -51.93 10.89 -24.44
C GLU A 496 -51.06 9.65 -24.17
N ASP A 497 -51.68 8.47 -24.17
CA ASP A 497 -50.98 7.27 -23.69
C ASP A 497 -50.83 6.19 -24.76
N PHE A 498 -49.66 5.49 -24.68
CA PHE A 498 -49.44 4.24 -25.39
C PHE A 498 -48.87 3.20 -24.41
N ARG A 499 -49.14 1.92 -24.69
CA ARG A 499 -48.64 0.82 -23.89
C ARG A 499 -47.62 0.00 -24.68
N ILE A 500 -46.52 -0.38 -24.05
CA ILE A 500 -45.63 -1.40 -24.55
C ILE A 500 -45.66 -2.58 -23.55
N THR A 501 -45.90 -3.77 -24.10
CA THR A 501 -45.76 -5.03 -23.32
C THR A 501 -44.31 -5.44 -23.34
N HIS A 502 -43.56 -5.02 -22.35
CA HIS A 502 -42.14 -5.37 -22.16
C HIS A 502 -41.98 -6.79 -21.59
N TYR A 503 -40.73 -7.26 -21.56
CA TYR A 503 -40.40 -8.54 -20.91
C TYR A 503 -40.80 -8.53 -19.41
N ALA A 504 -40.72 -7.38 -18.76
CA ALA A 504 -40.99 -7.19 -17.34
C ALA A 504 -42.46 -6.84 -17.06
N GLY A 505 -43.32 -6.77 -18.08
CA GLY A 505 -44.75 -6.45 -17.96
C GLY A 505 -45.17 -5.23 -18.79
N ASP A 506 -46.43 -4.92 -18.66
CA ASP A 506 -47.07 -3.80 -19.38
C ASP A 506 -46.70 -2.47 -18.77
N VAL A 507 -46.22 -1.55 -19.61
CA VAL A 507 -45.91 -0.18 -19.19
C VAL A 507 -46.68 0.81 -20.02
N ILE A 508 -47.41 1.70 -19.37
CA ILE A 508 -48.15 2.80 -19.99
C ILE A 508 -47.22 4.03 -19.98
N TYR A 509 -46.96 4.56 -21.15
CA TYR A 509 -46.18 5.77 -21.36
C TYR A 509 -47.08 6.92 -21.76
N ASN A 510 -46.91 8.09 -21.13
CA ASN A 510 -47.52 9.31 -21.52
C ASN A 510 -46.65 10.02 -22.58
N ILE A 511 -47.22 10.29 -23.75
CA ILE A 511 -46.49 10.83 -24.91
C ILE A 511 -46.10 12.31 -24.74
N ASN A 512 -46.69 13.02 -23.79
CA ASN A 512 -46.49 14.44 -23.60
C ASN A 512 -44.99 14.76 -23.30
N GLY A 513 -44.43 15.64 -24.08
CA GLY A 513 -43.03 16.04 -23.97
C GLY A 513 -42.00 15.11 -24.66
N PHE A 514 -42.43 14.04 -25.33
CA PHE A 514 -41.51 13.11 -26.02
C PHE A 514 -40.73 13.80 -27.13
N ILE A 515 -41.36 14.59 -27.96
CA ILE A 515 -40.68 15.31 -29.04
C ILE A 515 -39.66 16.29 -28.49
N GLU A 516 -40.04 17.04 -27.47
CA GLU A 516 -39.16 18.01 -26.83
C GLU A 516 -37.94 17.37 -26.22
N LYS A 517 -38.17 16.32 -25.41
CA LYS A 517 -37.11 15.59 -24.73
C LYS A 517 -36.21 14.84 -25.70
N ASN A 518 -36.76 14.28 -26.78
CA ASN A 518 -35.97 13.63 -27.83
C ASN A 518 -35.17 14.64 -28.67
N LYS A 519 -35.71 15.80 -28.92
CA LYS A 519 -35.05 16.85 -29.70
C LYS A 519 -33.84 17.42 -28.98
N ASP A 520 -33.91 17.55 -27.67
CA ASP A 520 -32.83 17.94 -26.75
C ASP A 520 -31.93 19.06 -27.27
N THR A 521 -32.53 20.06 -27.87
CA THR A 521 -31.78 21.15 -28.53
C THR A 521 -31.45 22.26 -27.53
N LEU A 522 -30.18 22.55 -27.38
CA LEU A 522 -29.69 23.74 -26.68
C LEU A 522 -29.31 24.81 -27.73
N TYR A 523 -29.77 26.04 -27.55
CA TYR A 523 -29.43 27.15 -28.44
C TYR A 523 -27.92 27.42 -28.46
N GLN A 524 -27.39 27.81 -29.63
CA GLN A 524 -25.97 28.06 -29.77
C GLN A 524 -25.51 29.26 -28.95
N ASP A 525 -26.41 30.19 -28.67
CA ASP A 525 -26.15 31.35 -27.82
C ASP A 525 -25.73 30.95 -26.41
N PHE A 526 -26.39 29.94 -25.79
CA PHE A 526 -26.02 29.40 -24.51
C PHE A 526 -24.68 28.70 -24.54
N LYS A 527 -24.37 27.93 -25.58
CA LYS A 527 -23.08 27.26 -25.72
C LYS A 527 -21.94 28.27 -25.84
N ARG A 528 -22.16 29.35 -26.62
CA ARG A 528 -21.19 30.45 -26.73
C ARG A 528 -21.01 31.20 -25.43
N LEU A 529 -22.09 31.52 -24.73
CA LEU A 529 -22.10 32.20 -23.46
C LEU A 529 -21.20 31.46 -22.46
N LEU A 530 -21.39 30.15 -22.34
CA LEU A 530 -20.66 29.34 -21.36
C LEU A 530 -19.21 29.04 -21.82
N HIS A 531 -18.96 28.93 -23.12
CA HIS A 531 -17.60 28.85 -23.65
C HIS A 531 -16.79 30.11 -23.36
N ASN A 532 -17.42 31.28 -23.36
CA ASN A 532 -16.79 32.56 -23.06
C ASN A 532 -16.74 32.90 -21.55
N SER A 533 -17.12 31.97 -20.69
CA SER A 533 -16.98 32.15 -19.27
C SER A 533 -15.50 32.40 -18.88
N LYS A 534 -15.26 33.26 -17.90
CA LYS A 534 -13.95 33.51 -17.33
C LYS A 534 -13.41 32.32 -16.52
N ASP A 535 -14.28 31.36 -16.14
CA ASP A 535 -13.89 30.12 -15.51
C ASP A 535 -13.41 29.13 -16.59
N ALA A 536 -12.12 28.85 -16.57
CA ALA A 536 -11.49 27.95 -17.54
C ALA A 536 -12.08 26.52 -17.48
N ASN A 537 -12.41 26.01 -16.28
CA ASN A 537 -13.02 24.69 -16.14
C ASN A 537 -14.43 24.64 -16.72
N LEU A 538 -15.22 25.70 -16.52
CA LEU A 538 -16.55 25.79 -17.10
C LEU A 538 -16.47 25.95 -18.62
N SER A 539 -15.57 26.78 -19.13
CA SER A 539 -15.33 26.96 -20.57
C SER A 539 -14.92 25.66 -21.26
N GLU A 540 -14.05 24.82 -20.60
CA GLU A 540 -13.64 23.50 -21.12
C GLU A 540 -14.85 22.58 -21.36
N MET A 541 -15.94 22.73 -20.62
CA MET A 541 -17.14 21.89 -20.77
C MET A 541 -17.93 22.22 -22.04
N TRP A 542 -17.64 23.33 -22.71
CA TRP A 542 -18.42 23.87 -23.85
C TRP A 542 -17.59 24.12 -25.11
N PRO A 543 -16.84 23.15 -25.63
CA PRO A 543 -15.98 23.37 -26.80
C PRO A 543 -16.76 23.75 -28.06
N GLU A 544 -18.05 23.36 -28.18
CA GLU A 544 -18.90 23.66 -29.29
C GLU A 544 -19.31 25.16 -29.35
N GLY A 545 -19.15 25.91 -28.27
CA GLY A 545 -19.37 27.35 -28.22
C GLY A 545 -18.41 28.15 -29.10
N ALA A 546 -17.23 27.60 -29.39
CA ALA A 546 -16.26 28.19 -30.30
C ALA A 546 -16.68 28.11 -31.77
N GLN A 547 -17.67 27.30 -32.15
CA GLN A 547 -18.08 27.11 -33.54
C GLN A 547 -18.81 28.32 -34.09
N ASP A 548 -18.48 28.67 -35.32
CA ASP A 548 -19.19 29.75 -36.06
C ASP A 548 -20.61 29.28 -36.41
N ILE A 549 -21.60 30.06 -36.00
CA ILE A 549 -23.02 29.79 -36.26
C ILE A 549 -23.30 29.66 -37.76
N LYS A 550 -22.58 30.42 -38.62
CA LYS A 550 -22.74 30.40 -40.08
C LYS A 550 -22.27 29.10 -40.73
N LYS A 551 -21.39 28.33 -40.06
CA LYS A 551 -20.80 27.11 -40.63
C LYS A 551 -21.46 25.83 -40.14
N THR A 552 -22.40 25.89 -39.21
CA THR A 552 -23.03 24.70 -38.61
C THR A 552 -24.16 24.21 -39.52
N THR A 553 -23.87 23.30 -40.45
CA THR A 553 -24.83 22.75 -41.42
C THR A 553 -25.43 21.40 -40.99
N LYS A 554 -24.84 20.70 -40.05
CA LYS A 554 -25.34 19.39 -39.58
C LYS A 554 -26.29 19.56 -38.41
N ARG A 555 -27.48 19.03 -38.52
CA ARG A 555 -28.41 18.92 -37.39
C ARG A 555 -27.84 17.97 -36.33
N PRO A 556 -27.90 18.30 -35.04
CA PRO A 556 -27.47 17.37 -33.98
C PRO A 556 -28.36 16.11 -33.99
N LEU A 557 -27.78 15.00 -33.60
CA LEU A 557 -28.53 13.76 -33.38
C LEU A 557 -29.49 13.95 -32.20
N THR A 558 -30.63 13.27 -32.27
CA THR A 558 -31.60 13.26 -31.18
C THR A 558 -31.07 12.48 -29.94
N ALA A 559 -31.66 12.73 -28.79
CA ALA A 559 -31.34 12.02 -27.55
C ALA A 559 -31.59 10.52 -27.69
N GLY A 560 -32.70 10.11 -28.30
CA GLY A 560 -33.03 8.70 -28.54
C GLY A 560 -32.01 8.00 -29.42
N THR A 561 -31.63 8.63 -30.57
CA THR A 561 -30.60 8.08 -31.46
C THR A 561 -29.23 8.00 -30.78
N LEU A 562 -28.80 9.01 -30.02
CA LEU A 562 -27.55 8.99 -29.26
C LEU A 562 -27.56 7.86 -28.24
N PHE A 563 -28.67 7.68 -27.53
CA PHE A 563 -28.81 6.62 -26.56
C PHE A 563 -28.81 5.23 -27.19
N GLN A 564 -29.53 5.03 -28.29
CA GLN A 564 -29.53 3.79 -29.08
C GLN A 564 -28.10 3.38 -29.49
N ARG A 565 -27.32 4.35 -30.03
CA ARG A 565 -25.92 4.08 -30.40
C ARG A 565 -25.07 3.71 -29.22
N SER A 566 -25.18 4.43 -28.09
CA SER A 566 -24.45 4.12 -26.87
C SER A 566 -24.78 2.73 -26.34
N MET A 567 -26.04 2.29 -26.45
CA MET A 567 -26.44 0.93 -26.07
C MET A 567 -25.90 -0.14 -27.02
N ALA A 568 -25.88 0.14 -28.33
CA ALA A 568 -25.29 -0.77 -29.30
C ALA A 568 -23.78 -0.95 -29.06
N ASP A 569 -23.05 0.14 -28.78
CA ASP A 569 -21.61 0.10 -28.45
C ASP A 569 -21.35 -0.65 -27.13
N LEU A 570 -22.20 -0.47 -26.13
CA LEU A 570 -22.13 -1.23 -24.88
C LEU A 570 -22.31 -2.73 -25.15
N VAL A 571 -23.32 -3.13 -25.91
CA VAL A 571 -23.56 -4.54 -26.23
C VAL A 571 -22.37 -5.15 -26.97
N VAL A 572 -21.81 -4.45 -27.95
CA VAL A 572 -20.58 -4.88 -28.66
C VAL A 572 -19.40 -5.05 -27.71
N THR A 573 -19.26 -4.17 -26.74
CA THR A 573 -18.20 -4.23 -25.73
C THR A 573 -18.38 -5.42 -24.81
N LEU A 574 -19.59 -5.71 -24.37
CA LEU A 574 -19.92 -6.84 -23.49
C LEU A 574 -19.77 -8.19 -24.21
N LEU A 575 -20.15 -8.27 -25.49
CA LEU A 575 -20.01 -9.49 -26.30
C LEU A 575 -18.55 -9.96 -26.48
N LYS A 576 -17.59 -9.07 -26.33
CA LYS A 576 -16.15 -9.40 -26.41
C LYS A 576 -15.59 -9.99 -25.14
N LYS A 577 -16.33 -9.91 -24.03
CA LYS A 577 -15.89 -10.30 -22.68
C LYS A 577 -16.64 -11.55 -22.19
N GLU A 578 -16.02 -12.32 -21.30
CA GLU A 578 -16.68 -13.44 -20.65
C GLU A 578 -17.63 -12.91 -19.57
N PRO A 579 -18.97 -13.13 -19.70
CA PRO A 579 -19.94 -12.49 -18.81
C PRO A 579 -20.18 -13.32 -17.55
N PHE A 580 -20.33 -12.60 -16.42
CA PHE A 580 -20.79 -13.11 -15.13
C PHE A 580 -22.05 -12.34 -14.73
N TYR A 581 -23.02 -13.01 -14.12
CA TYR A 581 -24.33 -12.41 -13.87
C TYR A 581 -24.67 -12.38 -12.39
N VAL A 582 -25.17 -11.21 -11.93
CA VAL A 582 -25.79 -11.04 -10.63
C VAL A 582 -27.21 -10.52 -10.84
N ARG A 583 -28.21 -11.28 -10.40
CA ARG A 583 -29.63 -10.94 -10.50
C ARG A 583 -30.12 -10.50 -9.14
N CYS A 584 -30.42 -9.22 -8.99
CA CYS A 584 -30.89 -8.66 -7.75
C CYS A 584 -32.43 -8.66 -7.70
N ILE A 585 -32.98 -9.15 -6.60
CA ILE A 585 -34.41 -9.25 -6.35
C ILE A 585 -34.79 -8.37 -5.15
N LYS A 586 -35.85 -7.63 -5.29
CA LYS A 586 -36.48 -6.81 -4.25
C LYS A 586 -37.56 -7.63 -3.54
N PRO A 587 -37.43 -7.89 -2.22
CA PRO A 587 -38.40 -8.75 -1.51
C PRO A 587 -39.73 -8.10 -1.22
N ASN A 588 -39.78 -6.77 -1.16
CA ASN A 588 -41.02 -6.00 -0.89
C ASN A 588 -40.80 -4.51 -1.24
N ASP A 589 -41.89 -3.74 -1.31
CA ASP A 589 -41.85 -2.30 -1.58
C ASP A 589 -41.76 -1.43 -0.31
N ILE A 590 -42.03 -1.99 0.87
CA ILE A 590 -42.01 -1.27 2.15
C ILE A 590 -40.63 -1.23 2.83
N LYS A 591 -39.61 -1.69 2.15
CA LYS A 591 -38.18 -1.74 2.62
C LYS A 591 -38.03 -2.52 3.95
N SER A 592 -38.90 -3.51 4.22
CA SER A 592 -38.82 -4.36 5.40
C SER A 592 -37.76 -5.47 5.21
N SER A 593 -36.98 -5.72 6.25
CA SER A 593 -36.01 -6.83 6.28
C SER A 593 -36.62 -8.19 6.61
N THR A 594 -37.92 -8.26 6.89
CA THR A 594 -38.62 -9.48 7.32
C THR A 594 -39.79 -9.87 6.43
N VAL A 595 -40.33 -8.92 5.67
CA VAL A 595 -41.48 -9.17 4.78
C VAL A 595 -41.01 -9.74 3.46
N PHE A 596 -41.60 -10.83 3.04
CA PHE A 596 -41.42 -11.44 1.73
C PHE A 596 -42.74 -11.37 0.97
N ASP A 597 -42.83 -10.49 -0.01
CA ASP A 597 -44.01 -10.30 -0.86
C ASP A 597 -43.92 -11.28 -2.04
N GLU A 598 -44.79 -12.31 -1.99
CA GLU A 598 -44.75 -13.42 -2.95
C GLU A 598 -45.08 -12.95 -4.36
N GLU A 599 -46.13 -12.16 -4.52
CA GLU A 599 -46.56 -11.66 -5.83
C GLU A 599 -45.47 -10.81 -6.49
N ARG A 600 -44.87 -9.92 -5.69
CA ARG A 600 -43.78 -9.05 -6.13
C ARG A 600 -42.53 -9.81 -6.51
N VAL A 601 -42.16 -10.80 -5.73
CA VAL A 601 -40.97 -11.63 -6.01
C VAL A 601 -41.22 -12.55 -7.19
N GLU A 602 -42.37 -13.19 -7.27
CA GLU A 602 -42.75 -14.06 -8.39
C GLU A 602 -42.72 -13.32 -9.71
N HIS A 603 -43.27 -12.10 -9.74
CA HIS A 603 -43.21 -11.25 -10.92
C HIS A 603 -41.77 -11.03 -11.39
N GLN A 604 -40.81 -10.71 -10.45
CA GLN A 604 -39.40 -10.53 -10.75
C GLN A 604 -38.73 -11.83 -11.26
N VAL A 605 -39.05 -12.97 -10.65
CA VAL A 605 -38.55 -14.29 -11.06
C VAL A 605 -38.97 -14.62 -12.50
N ARG A 606 -40.23 -14.35 -12.84
CA ARG A 606 -40.76 -14.57 -14.19
C ARG A 606 -40.05 -13.73 -15.24
N TYR A 607 -40.08 -12.42 -15.09
CA TYR A 607 -39.53 -11.56 -16.13
C TYR A 607 -38.00 -11.63 -16.21
N LEU A 608 -37.26 -11.88 -15.14
CA LEU A 608 -35.82 -12.09 -15.19
C LEU A 608 -35.44 -13.42 -15.86
N GLY A 609 -36.40 -14.26 -16.19
CA GLY A 609 -36.19 -15.56 -16.84
C GLY A 609 -35.42 -16.55 -15.95
N LEU A 610 -35.56 -16.43 -14.61
CA LEU A 610 -34.78 -17.23 -13.68
C LEU A 610 -35.20 -18.70 -13.71
N LEU A 611 -36.49 -18.97 -13.85
CA LEU A 611 -36.99 -20.36 -13.92
C LEU A 611 -36.52 -21.05 -15.22
N GLU A 612 -36.62 -20.36 -16.33
CA GLU A 612 -36.11 -20.82 -17.63
C GLU A 612 -34.60 -21.09 -17.59
N ASN A 613 -33.86 -20.20 -16.93
CA ASN A 613 -32.43 -20.42 -16.74
C ASN A 613 -32.15 -21.70 -15.93
N VAL A 614 -32.92 -21.94 -14.84
CA VAL A 614 -32.80 -23.22 -14.10
C VAL A 614 -33.10 -24.42 -14.98
N ARG A 615 -34.16 -24.35 -15.82
CA ARG A 615 -34.52 -25.43 -16.75
C ARG A 615 -33.40 -25.73 -17.75
N VAL A 616 -32.83 -24.69 -18.38
CA VAL A 616 -31.75 -24.83 -19.35
C VAL A 616 -30.48 -25.39 -18.68
N ARG A 617 -30.10 -24.82 -17.52
CA ARG A 617 -28.90 -25.25 -16.79
C ARG A 617 -29.03 -26.67 -16.23
N ARG A 618 -30.21 -27.08 -15.81
CA ARG A 618 -30.43 -28.43 -15.28
C ARG A 618 -30.47 -29.49 -16.38
N ALA A 619 -31.06 -29.19 -17.54
CA ALA A 619 -31.10 -30.07 -18.69
C ALA A 619 -29.73 -30.12 -19.40
N GLY A 620 -28.94 -29.07 -19.34
CA GLY A 620 -27.70 -28.88 -20.05
C GLY A 620 -26.46 -29.47 -19.39
N PHE A 621 -25.33 -28.99 -19.80
CA PHE A 621 -24.00 -29.36 -19.32
C PHE A 621 -23.37 -28.20 -18.56
N VAL A 622 -22.86 -28.48 -17.36
CA VAL A 622 -22.25 -27.46 -16.48
C VAL A 622 -20.94 -26.92 -17.04
N HIS A 623 -20.21 -27.75 -17.77
CA HIS A 623 -18.94 -27.34 -18.34
C HIS A 623 -18.77 -27.84 -19.75
N ARG A 624 -18.22 -26.97 -20.61
CA ARG A 624 -17.88 -27.28 -21.99
C ARG A 624 -16.53 -26.69 -22.34
N GLN A 625 -15.69 -27.47 -22.98
CA GLN A 625 -14.36 -27.02 -23.37
C GLN A 625 -13.86 -27.75 -24.61
N ARG A 626 -13.09 -27.03 -25.46
CA ARG A 626 -12.42 -27.68 -26.61
C ARG A 626 -11.44 -28.75 -26.13
N TYR A 627 -11.30 -29.82 -26.92
CA TYR A 627 -10.45 -30.94 -26.57
C TYR A 627 -9.00 -30.54 -26.32
N ASP A 628 -8.42 -29.69 -27.18
CA ASP A 628 -7.04 -29.18 -27.04
C ASP A 628 -6.81 -28.49 -25.69
N LYS A 629 -7.72 -27.61 -25.32
CA LYS A 629 -7.62 -26.86 -24.04
C LYS A 629 -7.91 -27.73 -22.83
N PHE A 630 -8.88 -28.62 -22.95
CA PHE A 630 -9.22 -29.58 -21.89
C PHE A 630 -8.06 -30.54 -21.61
N LEU A 631 -7.50 -31.12 -22.65
CA LEU A 631 -6.37 -32.02 -22.51
C LEU A 631 -5.15 -31.30 -21.96
N LEU A 632 -4.84 -30.09 -22.45
CA LEU A 632 -3.75 -29.28 -21.94
C LEU A 632 -3.89 -28.98 -20.44
N ARG A 633 -5.14 -28.74 -19.97
CA ARG A 633 -5.42 -28.44 -18.56
C ARG A 633 -5.30 -29.68 -17.67
N TYR A 634 -5.85 -30.82 -18.10
CA TYR A 634 -5.99 -32.01 -17.25
C TYR A 634 -5.01 -33.13 -17.56
N LYS A 635 -4.18 -33.07 -18.63
CA LYS A 635 -3.23 -34.12 -18.99
C LYS A 635 -2.34 -34.60 -17.84
N MET A 636 -2.07 -33.77 -16.87
CA MET A 636 -1.19 -34.11 -15.76
C MET A 636 -1.79 -35.07 -14.73
N ILE A 637 -3.12 -35.29 -14.76
CA ILE A 637 -3.78 -36.19 -13.81
C ILE A 637 -3.77 -37.63 -14.29
N SER A 638 -3.39 -37.90 -15.55
CA SER A 638 -3.32 -39.21 -16.13
C SER A 638 -1.90 -39.54 -16.62
N GLN A 639 -1.42 -40.72 -16.29
CA GLN A 639 -0.12 -41.19 -16.78
C GLN A 639 -0.07 -41.43 -18.28
N TYR A 640 -1.23 -41.70 -18.92
CA TYR A 640 -1.31 -41.93 -20.36
C TYR A 640 -1.30 -40.65 -21.19
N THR A 641 -1.67 -39.55 -20.59
CA THR A 641 -1.70 -38.23 -21.28
C THR A 641 -0.56 -37.30 -20.87
N TRP A 642 0.19 -37.63 -19.81
CA TRP A 642 1.33 -36.84 -19.35
C TRP A 642 2.66 -37.35 -19.90
N PRO A 643 3.61 -36.51 -20.34
CA PRO A 643 3.52 -35.03 -20.46
C PRO A 643 2.78 -34.60 -21.73
N ASN A 644 2.67 -35.44 -22.75
CA ASN A 644 1.95 -35.19 -23.98
C ASN A 644 1.37 -36.50 -24.51
N PHE A 645 0.10 -36.49 -24.88
CA PHE A 645 -0.55 -37.60 -25.55
C PHE A 645 -0.04 -37.75 -26.98
N ARG A 646 0.30 -38.97 -27.40
CA ARG A 646 0.87 -39.27 -28.74
C ARG A 646 0.14 -40.34 -29.51
N ALA A 647 -0.85 -40.98 -28.90
CA ALA A 647 -1.52 -42.15 -29.46
C ALA A 647 -2.73 -41.82 -30.35
N GLY A 648 -2.97 -40.52 -30.65
CA GLY A 648 -4.12 -40.10 -31.46
C GLY A 648 -4.38 -38.60 -31.35
N SER A 649 -5.62 -38.20 -31.66
CA SER A 649 -6.07 -36.81 -31.56
C SER A 649 -6.26 -36.36 -30.10
N ASP A 650 -6.39 -35.02 -29.86
CA ASP A 650 -6.72 -34.49 -28.56
C ASP A 650 -8.04 -35.05 -28.01
N ARG A 651 -9.01 -35.35 -28.89
CA ARG A 651 -10.27 -36.02 -28.55
C ARG A 651 -10.03 -37.40 -27.95
N ASP A 652 -9.15 -38.16 -28.55
CA ASP A 652 -8.80 -39.49 -28.05
C ASP A 652 -8.07 -39.44 -26.73
N GLY A 653 -7.16 -38.45 -26.59
CA GLY A 653 -6.48 -38.20 -25.32
C GLY A 653 -7.44 -37.82 -24.18
N VAL A 654 -8.44 -36.99 -24.45
CA VAL A 654 -9.50 -36.65 -23.49
C VAL A 654 -10.34 -37.90 -23.15
N ARG A 655 -10.69 -38.76 -24.15
CA ARG A 655 -11.43 -39.96 -23.89
C ARG A 655 -10.68 -40.90 -22.95
N VAL A 656 -9.41 -41.19 -23.23
CA VAL A 656 -8.55 -42.02 -22.37
C VAL A 656 -8.48 -41.48 -20.95
N LEU A 657 -8.32 -40.17 -20.79
CA LEU A 657 -8.28 -39.50 -19.48
C LEU A 657 -9.60 -39.68 -18.71
N ILE A 658 -10.72 -39.44 -19.35
CA ILE A 658 -12.06 -39.55 -18.73
C ILE A 658 -12.40 -40.99 -18.37
N GLU A 659 -12.07 -41.96 -19.23
CA GLU A 659 -12.28 -43.37 -18.96
C GLU A 659 -11.42 -43.89 -17.81
N GLU A 660 -10.13 -43.54 -17.78
CA GLU A 660 -9.24 -43.83 -16.65
C GLU A 660 -9.79 -43.33 -15.32
N LYS A 661 -10.35 -42.10 -15.32
CA LYS A 661 -10.93 -41.49 -14.12
C LYS A 661 -12.36 -41.94 -13.82
N LYS A 662 -12.95 -42.82 -14.62
CA LYS A 662 -14.31 -43.39 -14.48
C LYS A 662 -15.43 -42.33 -14.52
N PHE A 663 -15.25 -41.27 -15.31
CA PHE A 663 -16.25 -40.21 -15.47
C PHE A 663 -17.06 -40.31 -16.77
N ALA A 664 -16.94 -41.37 -17.52
CA ALA A 664 -17.57 -41.53 -18.83
C ALA A 664 -19.11 -41.38 -18.85
N GLN A 665 -19.79 -41.70 -17.73
CA GLN A 665 -21.24 -41.58 -17.62
C GLN A 665 -21.75 -40.16 -17.58
N ASP A 666 -20.90 -39.24 -17.07
CA ASP A 666 -21.24 -37.83 -16.86
C ASP A 666 -20.80 -36.94 -18.02
N VAL A 667 -20.23 -37.51 -19.06
CA VAL A 667 -19.56 -36.79 -20.14
C VAL A 667 -20.19 -37.14 -21.49
N LYS A 668 -20.41 -36.11 -22.31
CA LYS A 668 -20.71 -36.27 -23.75
C LYS A 668 -19.59 -35.68 -24.60
N TYR A 669 -19.35 -36.31 -25.74
CA TYR A 669 -18.30 -35.90 -26.67
C TYR A 669 -18.93 -35.27 -27.90
N GLY A 670 -18.81 -33.97 -28.04
CA GLY A 670 -19.21 -33.24 -29.23
C GLY A 670 -18.20 -33.38 -30.38
N HIS A 671 -18.42 -32.68 -31.47
CA HIS A 671 -17.49 -32.65 -32.60
C HIS A 671 -16.15 -32.03 -32.23
N THR A 672 -16.15 -30.92 -31.52
CA THR A 672 -14.95 -30.15 -31.20
C THR A 672 -14.70 -29.98 -29.68
N LYS A 673 -15.72 -30.29 -28.86
CA LYS A 673 -15.72 -30.02 -27.43
C LYS A 673 -16.17 -31.21 -26.60
N ILE A 674 -15.65 -31.28 -25.38
CA ILE A 674 -16.18 -32.16 -24.32
C ILE A 674 -17.24 -31.41 -23.53
N PHE A 675 -18.29 -32.11 -23.11
CA PHE A 675 -19.41 -31.61 -22.31
C PHE A 675 -19.53 -32.44 -21.03
N ILE A 676 -19.49 -31.81 -19.88
CA ILE A 676 -19.61 -32.43 -18.55
C ILE A 676 -20.93 -32.02 -17.93
N ARG A 677 -21.75 -33.02 -17.57
CA ARG A 677 -23.10 -32.79 -17.03
C ARG A 677 -23.08 -32.40 -15.58
N SER A 678 -22.29 -33.08 -14.74
CA SER A 678 -22.29 -32.89 -13.30
C SER A 678 -21.16 -31.94 -12.85
N PRO A 679 -21.46 -30.94 -12.00
CA PRO A 679 -20.41 -30.15 -11.34
C PRO A 679 -19.43 -31.02 -10.57
N ARG A 680 -19.88 -32.13 -9.98
CA ARG A 680 -19.04 -33.06 -9.18
C ARG A 680 -17.88 -33.62 -9.99
N THR A 681 -18.14 -33.97 -11.25
CA THR A 681 -17.10 -34.50 -12.14
C THR A 681 -16.04 -33.44 -12.45
N LEU A 682 -16.46 -32.21 -12.75
CA LEU A 682 -15.53 -31.09 -12.95
C LEU A 682 -14.69 -30.83 -11.70
N PHE A 683 -15.30 -30.87 -10.52
CA PHE A 683 -14.64 -30.66 -9.24
C PHE A 683 -13.62 -31.75 -8.94
N ALA A 684 -13.97 -33.00 -9.17
CA ALA A 684 -13.05 -34.13 -9.01
C ALA A 684 -11.82 -33.99 -9.92
N LEU A 685 -12.02 -33.54 -11.17
CA LEU A 685 -10.91 -33.27 -12.09
C LEU A 685 -10.03 -32.10 -11.61
N GLU A 686 -10.62 -31.00 -11.17
CA GLU A 686 -9.88 -29.85 -10.63
C GLU A 686 -9.15 -30.19 -9.34
N GLN A 687 -9.77 -30.94 -8.45
CA GLN A 687 -9.13 -31.40 -7.23
C GLN A 687 -7.91 -32.27 -7.53
N GLN A 688 -8.06 -33.29 -8.38
CA GLN A 688 -6.94 -34.15 -8.78
C GLN A 688 -5.83 -33.34 -9.44
N ARG A 689 -6.19 -32.37 -10.28
CA ARG A 689 -5.22 -31.46 -10.88
C ARG A 689 -4.49 -30.63 -9.82
N ASN A 690 -5.20 -30.06 -8.86
CA ASN A 690 -4.62 -29.26 -7.80
C ASN A 690 -3.70 -30.07 -6.88
N GLU A 691 -3.98 -31.37 -6.67
CA GLU A 691 -3.11 -32.30 -5.94
C GLU A 691 -1.82 -32.63 -6.72
N MET A 692 -1.90 -32.70 -8.06
CA MET A 692 -0.75 -32.97 -8.92
C MET A 692 0.17 -31.75 -9.12
N ILE A 693 -0.37 -30.55 -9.15
CA ILE A 693 0.41 -29.31 -9.36
C ILE A 693 1.58 -29.18 -8.37
N PRO A 694 1.40 -29.32 -7.04
CA PRO A 694 2.51 -29.23 -6.08
C PRO A 694 3.61 -30.25 -6.35
N GLN A 695 3.25 -31.48 -6.76
CA GLN A 695 4.21 -32.54 -7.07
C GLN A 695 5.06 -32.17 -8.28
N ILE A 696 4.43 -31.71 -9.36
CA ILE A 696 5.11 -31.28 -10.58
C ILE A 696 5.97 -30.04 -10.30
N VAL A 697 5.41 -29.05 -9.59
CA VAL A 697 6.13 -27.83 -9.21
C VAL A 697 7.34 -28.16 -8.36
N THR A 698 7.21 -29.08 -7.40
CA THR A 698 8.32 -29.53 -6.56
C THR A 698 9.42 -30.20 -7.39
N LEU A 699 9.04 -31.05 -8.35
CA LEU A 699 10.00 -31.68 -9.26
C LEU A 699 10.73 -30.63 -10.11
N LEU A 700 10.00 -29.68 -10.69
CA LEU A 700 10.59 -28.59 -11.48
C LEU A 700 11.50 -27.70 -10.63
N GLN A 701 11.04 -27.31 -9.45
CA GLN A 701 11.84 -26.52 -8.51
C GLN A 701 13.12 -27.25 -8.12
N LYS A 702 13.04 -28.57 -7.84
CA LYS A 702 14.20 -29.40 -7.56
C LYS A 702 15.21 -29.38 -8.72
N ARG A 703 14.76 -29.53 -9.95
CA ARG A 703 15.62 -29.48 -11.14
C ARG A 703 16.23 -28.10 -11.36
N VAL A 704 15.41 -27.05 -11.30
CA VAL A 704 15.85 -25.66 -11.50
C VAL A 704 16.80 -25.21 -10.39
N ARG A 705 16.45 -25.49 -9.12
CA ARG A 705 17.34 -25.19 -7.97
C ARG A 705 18.67 -25.92 -8.10
N GLY A 706 18.62 -27.20 -8.48
CA GLY A 706 19.83 -27.99 -8.74
C GLY A 706 20.67 -27.43 -9.88
N TRP A 707 20.07 -26.97 -10.95
CA TRP A 707 20.76 -26.34 -12.07
C TRP A 707 21.38 -24.99 -11.65
N ILE A 708 20.62 -24.13 -10.96
CA ILE A 708 21.10 -22.84 -10.44
C ILE A 708 22.24 -23.09 -9.45
N ALA A 709 22.09 -24.04 -8.52
CA ALA A 709 23.13 -24.38 -7.56
C ALA A 709 24.43 -24.83 -8.25
N ARG A 710 24.34 -25.71 -9.27
CA ARG A 710 25.51 -26.12 -10.05
C ARG A 710 26.15 -24.98 -10.82
N LYS A 711 25.34 -24.09 -11.40
CA LYS A 711 25.82 -22.90 -12.11
C LYS A 711 26.54 -21.94 -11.15
N ASN A 712 25.94 -21.67 -9.99
CA ASN A 712 26.51 -20.82 -8.96
C ASN A 712 27.77 -21.44 -8.35
N TYR A 713 27.77 -22.75 -8.12
CA TYR A 713 28.95 -23.47 -7.64
C TYR A 713 30.12 -23.35 -8.64
N LYS A 714 29.89 -23.51 -9.94
CA LYS A 714 30.90 -23.29 -10.96
C LYS A 714 31.45 -21.86 -10.93
N LYS A 715 30.55 -20.87 -10.84
CA LYS A 715 30.93 -19.43 -10.72
C LYS A 715 31.75 -19.18 -9.45
N MET A 716 31.31 -19.74 -8.31
CA MET A 716 32.00 -19.58 -7.04
C MET A 716 33.36 -20.25 -7.05
N LYS A 717 33.48 -21.45 -7.64
CA LYS A 717 34.76 -22.15 -7.81
C LYS A 717 35.73 -21.35 -8.68
N ALA A 718 35.25 -20.76 -9.79
CA ALA A 718 36.02 -19.89 -10.63
C ALA A 718 36.46 -18.60 -9.91
N ALA A 719 35.51 -17.96 -9.21
CA ALA A 719 35.81 -16.78 -8.43
C ALA A 719 36.80 -17.05 -7.31
N MET A 720 36.68 -18.20 -6.62
CA MET A 720 37.66 -18.62 -5.60
C MET A 720 39.04 -18.86 -6.21
N ALA A 721 39.14 -19.48 -7.39
CA ALA A 721 40.41 -19.70 -8.09
C ALA A 721 41.07 -18.36 -8.46
N ILE A 722 40.29 -17.43 -9.04
CA ILE A 722 40.76 -16.08 -9.38
C ILE A 722 41.22 -15.36 -8.10
N MET A 723 40.40 -15.43 -7.05
CA MET A 723 40.70 -14.76 -5.78
C MET A 723 41.98 -15.32 -5.12
N ARG A 724 42.18 -16.67 -5.17
CA ARG A 724 43.42 -17.30 -4.69
C ARG A 724 44.61 -16.82 -5.51
N ALA A 725 44.53 -16.88 -6.82
CA ALA A 725 45.60 -16.42 -7.70
C ALA A 725 45.92 -14.93 -7.46
N TYR A 726 44.89 -14.07 -7.37
CA TYR A 726 45.07 -12.67 -7.07
C TYR A 726 45.69 -12.41 -5.69
N LYS A 727 45.21 -13.12 -4.65
CA LYS A 727 45.82 -13.04 -3.31
C LYS A 727 47.28 -13.46 -3.32
N THR A 728 47.61 -14.57 -4.00
CA THR A 728 48.96 -15.06 -4.14
C THR A 728 49.85 -14.05 -4.89
N TYR A 729 49.33 -13.49 -5.96
CA TYR A 729 50.03 -12.42 -6.72
C TYR A 729 50.34 -11.20 -5.83
N LYS A 730 49.30 -10.69 -5.15
CA LYS A 730 49.47 -9.52 -4.26
C LYS A 730 50.45 -9.79 -3.11
N LEU A 731 50.38 -11.02 -2.52
CA LEU A 731 51.33 -11.40 -1.47
C LEU A 731 52.78 -11.51 -2.00
N ARG A 732 52.98 -12.13 -3.16
CA ARG A 732 54.32 -12.22 -3.81
C ARG A 732 54.86 -10.82 -4.11
N SER A 733 54.05 -9.97 -4.70
CA SER A 733 54.46 -8.59 -5.01
C SER A 733 54.84 -7.82 -3.74
N TYR A 734 54.07 -7.95 -2.67
CA TYR A 734 54.35 -7.34 -1.37
C TYR A 734 55.65 -7.85 -0.75
N VAL A 735 55.90 -9.17 -0.74
CA VAL A 735 57.15 -9.76 -0.22
C VAL A 735 58.35 -9.31 -1.05
N GLN A 736 58.20 -9.22 -2.35
CA GLN A 736 59.24 -8.78 -3.24
C GLN A 736 59.61 -7.29 -3.04
N GLU A 737 58.57 -6.47 -2.81
CA GLU A 737 58.80 -5.07 -2.46
C GLU A 737 59.46 -4.91 -1.11
N LEU A 738 59.05 -5.69 -0.10
CA LEU A 738 59.70 -5.75 1.20
C LEU A 738 61.17 -6.14 1.07
N ALA A 739 61.47 -7.25 0.36
CA ALA A 739 62.83 -7.72 0.15
C ALA A 739 63.70 -6.64 -0.52
N ASN A 740 63.14 -5.92 -1.50
CA ASN A 740 63.89 -4.84 -2.18
C ASN A 740 64.16 -3.65 -1.25
N ARG A 741 63.15 -3.21 -0.48
CA ARG A 741 63.31 -2.08 0.46
C ARG A 741 64.31 -2.39 1.59
N PHE A 742 64.31 -3.61 2.11
CA PHE A 742 65.14 -4.01 3.24
C PHE A 742 66.47 -4.65 2.85
N ARG A 743 66.80 -4.76 1.57
CA ARG A 743 68.04 -5.39 1.06
C ARG A 743 69.32 -4.89 1.74
N ASN A 744 69.37 -3.58 2.01
CA ASN A 744 70.54 -2.95 2.60
C ASN A 744 70.40 -2.59 4.07
N ALA A 745 69.30 -3.01 4.74
CA ALA A 745 68.99 -2.63 6.13
C ALA A 745 70.13 -2.96 7.13
N LYS A 746 70.88 -4.05 6.90
CA LYS A 746 72.00 -4.45 7.73
C LYS A 746 73.17 -3.47 7.74
N GLN A 747 73.38 -2.74 6.64
CA GLN A 747 74.42 -1.79 6.47
C GLN A 747 74.05 -0.37 6.95
N MET A 748 72.80 -0.11 7.17
CA MET A 748 72.29 1.20 7.63
C MET A 748 72.68 1.41 9.11
N ARG A 749 72.97 2.68 9.45
CA ARG A 749 73.35 3.10 10.80
C ARG A 749 72.23 2.78 11.85
N ASP A 750 70.99 2.85 11.44
CA ASP A 750 69.81 2.61 12.26
C ASP A 750 69.22 1.20 12.10
N TYR A 751 69.92 0.30 11.38
CA TYR A 751 69.48 -1.05 11.04
C TYR A 751 68.08 -1.05 10.40
N GLY A 752 67.80 -0.09 9.48
CA GLY A 752 66.57 -0.04 8.72
C GLY A 752 65.36 0.52 9.48
N LYS A 753 65.54 1.20 10.60
CA LYS A 753 64.40 1.83 11.34
C LYS A 753 63.70 2.89 10.52
N SER A 754 64.41 3.64 9.65
CA SER A 754 63.91 4.68 8.80
C SER A 754 63.24 4.16 7.52
N ILE A 755 63.30 2.86 7.23
CA ILE A 755 62.69 2.27 6.05
C ILE A 755 61.17 2.22 6.23
N GLN A 756 60.43 2.90 5.35
CA GLN A 756 58.96 2.81 5.32
C GLN A 756 58.51 1.46 4.78
N TRP A 757 57.68 0.80 5.53
CA TRP A 757 57.07 -0.47 5.12
C TRP A 757 56.01 -0.21 4.02
N PRO A 758 55.99 -1.05 2.96
CA PRO A 758 54.90 -0.95 1.97
C PRO A 758 53.59 -1.34 2.61
N GLN A 759 52.45 -0.80 2.08
CA GLN A 759 51.17 -1.17 2.61
C GLN A 759 50.83 -2.65 2.32
N PRO A 760 50.46 -3.44 3.33
CA PRO A 760 50.19 -4.84 3.14
C PRO A 760 48.86 -5.05 2.43
N PRO A 761 48.74 -6.02 1.52
CA PRO A 761 47.46 -6.46 1.02
C PRO A 761 46.60 -7.03 2.18
N LEU A 762 45.26 -6.98 2.04
CA LEU A 762 44.34 -7.46 3.08
C LEU A 762 44.70 -8.85 3.62
N ALA A 763 45.12 -9.76 2.74
CA ALA A 763 45.54 -11.10 3.13
C ALA A 763 46.87 -11.13 3.89
N GLY A 764 47.68 -10.06 3.79
CA GLY A 764 48.99 -9.93 4.41
C GLY A 764 49.00 -9.26 5.79
N ARG A 765 47.93 -8.58 6.18
CA ARG A 765 47.87 -7.80 7.45
C ARG A 765 48.23 -8.58 8.70
N LYS A 766 47.79 -9.83 8.80
CA LYS A 766 48.17 -10.71 9.96
C LYS A 766 49.63 -11.12 9.90
N ALA A 767 50.22 -11.28 8.71
CA ALA A 767 51.63 -11.61 8.52
C ALA A 767 52.50 -10.39 8.77
N GLU A 768 52.05 -9.19 8.41
CA GLU A 768 52.77 -7.92 8.64
C GLU A 768 53.10 -7.74 10.12
N ALA A 769 52.14 -7.90 11.03
CA ALA A 769 52.43 -7.78 12.44
C ALA A 769 53.50 -8.78 12.95
N LYS A 770 53.54 -9.97 12.36
CA LYS A 770 54.61 -10.96 12.65
C LYS A 770 55.96 -10.52 12.03
N LEU A 771 55.92 -10.02 10.79
CA LEU A 771 57.15 -9.56 10.12
C LEU A 771 57.72 -8.33 10.83
N HIS A 772 56.90 -7.39 11.29
CA HIS A 772 57.36 -6.27 12.12
C HIS A 772 58.02 -6.77 13.41
N ARG A 773 57.40 -7.71 14.11
CA ARG A 773 57.98 -8.30 15.33
C ARG A 773 59.32 -8.99 15.05
N MET A 774 59.38 -9.78 13.96
CA MET A 774 60.64 -10.44 13.54
C MET A 774 61.72 -9.42 13.23
N PHE A 775 61.36 -8.35 12.51
CA PHE A 775 62.29 -7.27 12.18
C PHE A 775 62.73 -6.51 13.44
N ASP A 776 61.80 -6.22 14.36
CA ASP A 776 62.14 -5.58 15.65
C ASP A 776 63.02 -6.47 16.52
N PHE A 777 62.74 -7.76 16.57
CA PHE A 777 63.61 -8.72 17.27
C PHE A 777 64.98 -8.80 16.62
N TRP A 778 65.06 -8.88 15.28
CA TRP A 778 66.30 -8.89 14.55
C TRP A 778 67.07 -7.60 14.79
N ARG A 779 66.39 -6.46 14.73
CA ARG A 779 67.04 -5.16 14.95
C ARG A 779 67.50 -5.02 16.41
N ALA A 780 66.70 -5.38 17.34
CA ALA A 780 67.05 -5.42 18.77
C ALA A 780 68.25 -6.32 19.01
N TYR A 781 68.27 -7.51 18.37
CA TYR A 781 69.40 -8.40 18.43
C TYR A 781 70.66 -7.78 17.86
N MET A 782 70.61 -7.14 16.72
CA MET A 782 71.73 -6.45 16.09
C MET A 782 72.29 -5.30 16.93
N ILE A 783 71.42 -4.63 17.66
CA ILE A 783 71.84 -3.59 18.61
C ILE A 783 72.42 -4.24 19.88
N LEU A 784 71.76 -5.20 20.47
CA LEU A 784 72.16 -5.87 21.69
C LEU A 784 73.46 -6.69 21.52
N LYS A 785 73.74 -7.20 20.31
CA LYS A 785 74.96 -7.88 20.00
C LYS A 785 76.19 -7.04 20.29
N LYS A 786 76.08 -5.70 20.32
CA LYS A 786 77.18 -4.77 20.63
C LYS A 786 77.46 -4.71 22.12
N TYR A 787 76.60 -5.25 23.00
CA TYR A 787 76.79 -5.27 24.46
C TYR A 787 76.99 -6.66 24.96
N PRO A 788 77.82 -6.88 26.02
CA PRO A 788 78.05 -8.15 26.67
C PRO A 788 76.68 -8.74 27.15
N ARG A 789 76.52 -10.03 27.04
CA ARG A 789 75.29 -10.72 27.50
C ARG A 789 74.98 -10.53 28.98
N SER A 790 75.97 -10.31 29.79
CA SER A 790 75.84 -10.02 31.24
C SER A 790 75.09 -8.73 31.54
N GLU A 791 75.04 -7.74 30.60
CA GLU A 791 74.35 -6.46 30.75
C GLU A 791 72.91 -6.49 30.27
N TRP A 792 72.49 -7.52 29.54
CA TRP A 792 71.14 -7.59 28.92
C TRP A 792 70.02 -7.58 29.94
N PRO A 793 70.09 -8.21 31.11
CA PRO A 793 69.06 -8.14 32.12
C PRO A 793 68.79 -6.71 32.60
N GLN A 794 69.86 -5.96 32.86
CA GLN A 794 69.73 -4.56 33.23
C GLN A 794 69.20 -3.68 32.12
N LEU A 795 69.71 -3.86 30.89
CA LEU A 795 69.18 -3.13 29.71
C LEU A 795 67.66 -3.36 29.51
N ARG A 796 67.15 -4.57 29.73
CA ARG A 796 65.70 -4.84 29.66
C ARG A 796 64.92 -4.01 30.65
N LEU A 797 65.37 -3.97 31.92
CA LEU A 797 64.72 -3.19 32.94
C LEU A 797 64.82 -1.68 32.68
N GLN A 798 65.94 -1.24 32.10
CA GLN A 798 66.13 0.16 31.68
C GLN A 798 65.16 0.57 30.59
N ILE A 799 64.89 -0.31 29.65
CA ILE A 799 63.88 -0.06 28.59
C ILE A 799 62.49 0.08 29.19
N VAL A 800 62.12 -0.80 30.14
CA VAL A 800 60.83 -0.71 30.83
C VAL A 800 60.73 0.61 31.59
N ALA A 801 61.77 0.97 32.33
CA ALA A 801 61.79 2.25 33.05
C ALA A 801 61.74 3.46 32.11
N ALA A 802 62.45 3.45 31.00
CA ALA A 802 62.41 4.50 30.02
C ALA A 802 61.01 4.66 29.42
N THR A 803 60.30 3.56 29.13
CA THR A 803 58.97 3.57 28.61
C THR A 803 57.96 4.07 29.65
N ALA A 804 58.06 3.60 30.88
CA ALA A 804 57.15 4.00 31.95
C ALA A 804 57.30 5.46 32.37
N LEU A 805 58.49 6.00 32.30
CA LEU A 805 58.79 7.40 32.62
C LEU A 805 58.69 8.34 31.43
N ALA A 806 58.79 7.81 30.22
CA ALA A 806 58.41 8.41 28.92
C ALA A 806 58.74 9.92 28.76
N GLY A 807 59.96 10.31 29.05
CA GLY A 807 60.44 11.71 28.94
C GLY A 807 59.91 12.64 30.03
N ARG A 808 58.99 12.19 30.90
CA ARG A 808 58.43 13.02 32.02
C ARG A 808 59.38 13.12 33.20
N ARG A 809 60.36 12.22 33.31
CA ARG A 809 61.44 12.23 34.33
C ARG A 809 62.76 12.02 33.60
N PRO A 810 63.49 13.12 33.30
CA PRO A 810 64.73 13.05 32.48
C PRO A 810 65.88 12.30 33.22
N TYR A 811 65.89 12.39 34.53
CA TYR A 811 66.92 11.73 35.36
C TYR A 811 66.29 10.59 36.11
N TRP A 812 66.69 9.34 35.82
CA TRP A 812 66.16 8.16 36.47
C TRP A 812 67.20 7.08 36.74
N GLY A 813 68.47 7.44 36.79
CA GLY A 813 69.58 6.52 37.06
C GLY A 813 69.97 5.66 35.90
N GLN A 814 69.75 6.09 34.68
CA GLN A 814 70.00 5.28 33.45
C GLN A 814 71.48 4.96 33.20
N GLN A 815 72.37 5.79 33.64
CA GLN A 815 73.82 5.66 33.41
C GLN A 815 74.58 4.90 34.46
N ARG A 816 73.93 4.54 35.55
CA ARG A 816 74.58 3.80 36.63
C ARG A 816 74.36 2.29 36.53
N ARG A 817 75.13 1.50 37.22
CA ARG A 817 74.92 0.05 37.40
C ARG A 817 73.80 -0.14 38.41
N TRP A 818 72.80 -0.99 38.06
CA TRP A 818 71.71 -1.33 38.90
C TRP A 818 71.99 -2.57 39.69
N LEU A 819 71.94 -2.50 41.00
CA LEU A 819 72.33 -3.57 41.91
C LEU A 819 71.10 -4.37 42.38
N GLY A 820 69.93 -3.84 42.40
CA GLY A 820 68.71 -4.51 42.86
C GLY A 820 68.63 -4.60 44.41
N ASP A 821 69.19 -5.59 44.96
CA ASP A 821 69.22 -5.82 46.41
C ASP A 821 70.33 -5.03 47.09
N TYR A 822 70.07 -3.77 47.41
CA TYR A 822 71.08 -2.88 48.04
C TYR A 822 71.34 -3.18 49.48
N LEU A 823 70.41 -3.76 50.23
CA LEU A 823 70.60 -4.12 51.61
C LEU A 823 71.49 -5.36 51.76
N ALA A 824 71.56 -6.20 50.75
CA ALA A 824 72.49 -7.30 50.65
C ALA A 824 73.91 -6.84 50.23
N ASN A 825 74.02 -5.55 49.80
CA ASN A 825 75.35 -5.02 49.45
C ASN A 825 76.02 -4.43 50.69
N SER A 826 77.30 -4.83 50.91
CA SER A 826 78.05 -4.35 52.05
C SER A 826 78.30 -2.86 52.09
N GLN A 827 78.23 -2.17 50.96
CA GLN A 827 78.37 -0.70 50.82
C GLN A 827 77.17 0.05 51.41
N ASP A 828 75.96 -0.48 51.26
CA ASP A 828 74.75 0.13 51.78
C ASP A 828 74.34 -0.38 53.14
N ASN A 829 74.89 -1.49 53.65
CA ASN A 829 74.39 -2.07 54.86
C ASN A 829 75.49 -2.78 55.68
N SER A 830 75.89 -2.20 56.73
CA SER A 830 76.85 -2.81 57.65
C SER A 830 76.28 -4.01 58.47
N GLY A 831 75.03 -4.27 58.38
CA GLY A 831 74.31 -5.40 59.01
C GLY A 831 73.92 -6.50 58.02
N TYR A 832 74.72 -6.77 57.02
CA TYR A 832 74.51 -7.77 55.99
C TYR A 832 74.08 -9.15 56.51
N ASP A 833 74.75 -9.67 57.46
CA ASP A 833 74.43 -10.99 58.04
C ASP A 833 73.03 -10.98 58.74
N ALA A 834 72.71 -9.92 59.43
CA ALA A 834 71.43 -9.79 60.07
C ALA A 834 70.28 -9.63 59.03
N TYR A 835 70.52 -8.87 57.93
CA TYR A 835 69.58 -8.73 56.79
C TYR A 835 69.39 -10.07 56.10
N THR A 836 70.39 -10.73 55.65
CA THR A 836 70.34 -12.03 54.94
C THR A 836 69.66 -13.11 55.78
N THR A 837 69.97 -13.16 57.10
CA THR A 837 69.33 -14.08 58.01
C THR A 837 67.92 -13.83 58.23
N ASN A 838 67.50 -12.55 58.41
CA ASN A 838 66.07 -12.19 58.54
C ASN A 838 65.32 -12.42 57.29
N ILE A 839 65.81 -12.11 56.10
CA ILE A 839 65.15 -12.38 54.78
C ILE A 839 65.01 -13.90 54.61
N ARG A 840 65.97 -14.75 54.98
CA ARG A 840 65.89 -16.20 54.94
C ARG A 840 64.77 -16.71 55.87
N ASN A 841 64.76 -16.24 57.12
CA ASN A 841 63.73 -16.58 58.10
C ASN A 841 62.34 -16.17 57.64
N MET A 842 62.18 -14.97 57.07
CA MET A 842 60.92 -14.44 56.46
C MET A 842 60.46 -15.30 55.32
N LYS A 843 61.31 -15.68 54.39
CA LYS A 843 61.02 -16.59 53.29
C LYS A 843 60.53 -17.96 53.77
N ASN A 844 61.20 -18.51 54.79
CA ASN A 844 60.80 -19.78 55.35
C ASN A 844 59.45 -19.71 56.12
N ALA A 845 59.23 -18.63 56.86
CA ALA A 845 57.96 -18.38 57.55
C ALA A 845 56.76 -18.20 56.60
N LEU A 846 56.96 -17.58 55.46
CA LEU A 846 55.94 -17.46 54.42
C LEU A 846 55.66 -18.79 53.71
N ALA A 847 56.68 -19.60 53.48
CA ALA A 847 56.53 -20.90 52.88
C ALA A 847 55.69 -21.88 53.70
N GLY A 848 55.65 -21.69 55.06
CA GLY A 848 54.85 -22.50 56.01
C GLY A 848 53.38 -22.08 56.19
N LYS A 849 52.94 -20.97 55.56
CA LYS A 849 51.55 -20.44 55.68
C LYS A 849 50.74 -20.83 54.45
N LYS A 850 49.59 -21.49 54.65
CA LYS A 850 48.72 -21.96 53.57
C LYS A 850 48.20 -20.84 52.61
N ASP A 851 48.09 -19.57 53.02
CA ASP A 851 47.53 -18.43 52.30
C ASP A 851 48.56 -17.36 51.96
N ALA A 852 49.84 -17.59 52.11
CA ALA A 852 50.89 -16.64 51.85
C ALA A 852 51.78 -17.09 50.65
N GLU A 853 51.84 -16.29 49.58
CA GLU A 853 52.80 -16.56 48.52
C GLU A 853 54.24 -16.35 49.00
N SER A 854 55.04 -17.45 49.12
CA SER A 854 56.45 -17.34 49.35
C SER A 854 57.16 -16.72 48.13
N PHE A 855 58.09 -15.83 48.35
CA PHE A 855 58.88 -15.22 47.31
C PHE A 855 60.12 -16.03 46.98
N ARG A 856 60.59 -15.97 45.76
CA ARG A 856 61.81 -16.71 45.33
C ARG A 856 63.05 -15.86 45.53
N GLN A 857 63.01 -14.57 45.26
CA GLN A 857 64.14 -13.65 45.31
C GLN A 857 63.72 -12.24 45.71
N VAL A 858 64.59 -11.45 46.20
CA VAL A 858 64.48 -10.01 46.38
C VAL A 858 64.98 -9.37 45.11
N LEU A 859 64.16 -8.53 44.53
CA LEU A 859 64.41 -7.81 43.27
C LEU A 859 64.98 -6.41 43.50
N PHE A 860 64.53 -5.79 44.57
CA PHE A 860 65.03 -4.49 45.03
C PHE A 860 64.97 -4.36 46.53
N SER A 861 65.91 -3.72 47.14
CA SER A 861 65.89 -3.35 48.57
C SER A 861 66.51 -1.98 48.77
N GLY A 862 66.21 -1.38 49.92
CA GLY A 862 66.85 -0.09 50.30
C GLY A 862 66.31 0.45 51.60
N PHE A 863 67.12 1.34 52.17
CA PHE A 863 66.63 2.22 53.23
C PHE A 863 65.74 3.29 52.71
N VAL A 864 64.70 3.65 53.49
CA VAL A 864 63.74 4.70 53.13
C VAL A 864 63.35 5.52 54.35
N LYS A 865 63.05 6.78 54.09
CA LYS A 865 62.27 7.58 55.03
C LYS A 865 60.81 7.37 54.69
N LYS A 866 60.05 6.92 55.65
CA LYS A 866 58.59 6.77 55.55
C LYS A 866 57.93 7.87 56.35
N PHE A 867 56.81 8.42 55.77
CA PHE A 867 55.93 9.32 56.49
C PHE A 867 54.60 8.61 56.84
N ASN A 868 54.17 8.73 58.12
CA ASN A 868 52.97 8.05 58.57
C ASN A 868 51.76 8.97 58.78
N GLN A 869 50.58 8.38 59.03
CA GLN A 869 49.35 9.08 59.31
C GLN A 869 49.39 10.05 60.48
N HIS A 870 50.31 9.92 61.42
CA HIS A 870 50.51 10.74 62.60
C HIS A 870 51.52 11.90 62.38
N ASN A 871 51.75 12.20 61.08
CA ASN A 871 52.69 13.20 60.60
C ASN A 871 54.14 13.01 61.20
N LYS A 872 54.53 11.75 61.49
CA LYS A 872 55.88 11.44 61.94
C LYS A 872 56.62 10.75 60.84
N GLN A 873 57.85 11.15 60.62
CA GLN A 873 58.80 10.42 59.79
C GLN A 873 59.56 9.37 60.61
N ALA A 874 59.91 8.28 59.89
CA ALA A 874 60.65 7.18 60.45
C ALA A 874 61.54 6.54 59.40
N ASP A 875 62.76 6.24 59.83
CA ASP A 875 63.66 5.49 58.94
C ASP A 875 63.24 3.99 58.96
N ARG A 876 63.10 3.46 57.73
CA ARG A 876 62.67 2.08 57.52
C ARG A 876 63.54 1.47 56.42
N ALA A 877 63.44 0.18 56.24
CA ALA A 877 63.89 -0.50 55.07
C ALA A 877 62.73 -1.11 54.34
N PHE A 878 62.86 -1.36 53.06
CA PHE A 878 61.86 -2.12 52.34
C PHE A 878 62.51 -3.07 51.32
N ILE A 879 61.79 -4.11 50.94
CA ILE A 879 62.15 -5.01 49.86
C ILE A 879 61.04 -5.13 48.88
N VAL A 880 61.42 -5.29 47.60
CA VAL A 880 60.54 -5.70 46.54
C VAL A 880 60.94 -7.13 46.16
N THR A 881 60.01 -8.03 46.31
CA THR A 881 60.19 -9.42 45.89
C THR A 881 59.56 -9.71 44.56
N ASP A 882 59.51 -10.91 44.10
CA ASP A 882 58.89 -11.31 42.87
C ASP A 882 57.32 -11.30 42.94
N SER A 883 56.74 -11.12 44.14
CA SER A 883 55.26 -11.03 44.31
C SER A 883 54.80 -9.84 45.13
N THR A 884 55.58 -9.32 46.07
CA THR A 884 55.09 -8.43 47.13
C THR A 884 56.15 -7.40 47.50
N ILE A 885 55.68 -6.19 47.89
CA ILE A 885 56.56 -5.13 48.51
C ILE A 885 56.36 -5.17 49.99
N TYR A 886 57.42 -5.44 50.73
CA TYR A 886 57.44 -5.50 52.17
C TYR A 886 58.14 -4.31 52.77
N LYS A 887 57.63 -3.83 53.88
CA LYS A 887 58.26 -2.83 54.73
C LYS A 887 58.97 -3.53 55.94
N LEU A 888 60.22 -3.21 56.13
CA LEU A 888 61.03 -3.78 57.13
C LEU A 888 61.46 -2.80 58.29
N ASP A 889 61.69 -3.29 59.52
CA ASP A 889 62.24 -2.46 60.54
C ASP A 889 63.74 -2.29 60.32
N GLY A 890 64.07 -1.06 59.78
CA GLY A 890 65.44 -0.66 59.49
C GLY A 890 66.25 -0.18 60.76
N ILE A 891 65.52 0.06 61.85
CA ILE A 891 66.14 0.59 63.09
C ILE A 891 66.99 -0.48 63.78
N LYS A 892 68.14 -0.09 64.18
CA LYS A 892 69.11 -1.06 64.79
C LYS A 892 69.43 -2.31 64.00
N LYS A 893 69.23 -2.21 62.65
CA LYS A 893 69.55 -3.29 61.65
C LYS A 893 68.86 -4.61 61.95
N LYS A 894 67.63 -4.57 62.52
CA LYS A 894 66.88 -5.81 62.88
C LYS A 894 66.13 -6.41 61.68
N PHE A 895 65.83 -5.64 60.60
CA PHE A 895 65.16 -6.01 59.40
C PHE A 895 63.95 -6.97 59.57
N ARG A 896 63.12 -6.79 60.54
CA ARG A 896 61.85 -7.57 60.75
C ARG A 896 60.75 -7.02 59.93
N ASP A 897 59.85 -7.90 59.42
CA ASP A 897 58.65 -7.47 58.74
C ASP A 897 57.74 -6.64 59.66
N LEU A 898 57.18 -5.55 59.22
CA LEU A 898 56.32 -4.65 59.95
C LEU A 898 54.85 -4.81 59.57
N GLU A 899 54.44 -6.00 59.13
CA GLU A 899 53.07 -6.42 58.81
C GLU A 899 52.32 -5.52 57.84
N ARG A 900 53.00 -4.70 57.03
CA ARG A 900 52.42 -3.86 55.97
C ARG A 900 53.09 -4.18 54.64
N SER A 901 52.39 -4.98 53.83
CA SER A 901 52.88 -5.38 52.55
C SER A 901 51.83 -5.08 51.46
N ILE A 902 52.26 -4.87 50.24
CA ILE A 902 51.36 -4.72 49.08
C ILE A 902 51.78 -5.74 48.05
N ALA A 903 50.86 -6.62 47.62
CA ALA A 903 51.12 -7.52 46.51
C ALA A 903 51.27 -6.68 45.22
N ILE A 904 52.33 -6.98 44.43
CA ILE A 904 52.62 -6.23 43.20
C ILE A 904 51.43 -6.26 42.23
N ARG A 905 50.71 -7.37 42.16
CA ARG A 905 49.49 -7.53 41.33
C ARG A 905 48.32 -6.63 41.74
N GLU A 906 48.29 -6.14 43.01
CA GLU A 906 47.23 -5.29 43.54
C GLU A 906 47.55 -3.79 43.38
N LEU A 907 48.71 -3.45 42.86
CA LEU A 907 49.05 -2.05 42.61
C LEU A 907 48.11 -1.44 41.57
N THR A 908 47.59 -0.26 41.82
CA THR A 908 46.77 0.51 40.87
C THR A 908 47.59 1.51 40.08
N ALA A 909 48.64 2.06 40.71
CA ALA A 909 49.57 2.98 40.04
C ALA A 909 50.82 3.13 40.89
N ILE A 910 51.88 3.68 40.26
CA ILE A 910 53.07 4.24 40.96
C ILE A 910 53.06 5.74 40.68
N SER A 911 53.34 6.57 41.68
CA SER A 911 53.57 7.99 41.48
C SER A 911 54.97 8.36 41.91
N VAL A 912 55.67 9.12 41.06
CA VAL A 912 57.01 9.63 41.29
C VAL A 912 57.07 11.10 40.90
N THR A 913 58.10 11.77 41.31
CA THR A 913 58.39 13.16 40.96
C THR A 913 59.23 13.27 39.71
N PRO A 914 59.17 14.43 38.99
CA PRO A 914 60.06 14.64 37.86
C PRO A 914 61.52 14.87 38.27
N GLY A 915 61.79 15.28 39.52
CA GLY A 915 63.12 15.59 40.07
C GLY A 915 63.90 14.36 40.50
N ARG A 916 65.12 14.61 41.10
CA ARG A 916 66.01 13.55 41.63
C ARG A 916 65.79 13.24 43.11
N ASP A 917 64.72 13.71 43.66
CA ASP A 917 64.37 13.64 45.08
C ASP A 917 64.03 12.26 45.59
N GLN A 918 63.93 11.30 44.72
CA GLN A 918 63.74 9.87 45.04
C GLN A 918 62.47 9.55 45.83
N LEU A 919 61.43 10.40 45.64
CA LEU A 919 60.09 10.12 46.19
C LEU A 919 59.37 9.07 45.32
N ILE A 920 58.76 8.12 45.94
CA ILE A 920 57.94 7.12 45.29
C ILE A 920 56.71 6.76 46.16
N ILE A 921 55.58 6.61 45.52
CA ILE A 921 54.33 6.20 46.14
C ILE A 921 53.74 4.99 45.37
N PHE A 922 53.50 3.94 46.11
CA PHE A 922 52.79 2.76 45.59
C PHE A 922 51.33 2.85 45.99
N HIS A 923 50.44 2.99 45.00
CA HIS A 923 49.00 3.09 45.21
C HIS A 923 48.36 1.72 45.31
N SER A 924 47.53 1.53 46.34
CA SER A 924 46.80 0.30 46.61
C SER A 924 45.29 0.50 46.57
N PRO A 925 44.49 -0.45 46.08
CA PRO A 925 43.05 -0.35 46.06
C PRO A 925 42.40 -0.30 47.44
N LYS A 926 43.10 -0.75 48.49
CA LYS A 926 42.67 -0.75 49.90
C LYS A 926 42.92 0.61 50.59
N ASN A 927 43.16 1.67 49.83
CA ASN A 927 43.43 3.02 50.36
C ASN A 927 44.61 3.12 51.37
N LYS A 928 45.56 2.19 51.26
CA LYS A 928 46.73 2.13 52.15
C LYS A 928 48.00 2.29 51.29
N ASP A 929 48.17 3.46 50.71
CA ASP A 929 49.33 3.78 49.90
C ASP A 929 50.62 3.72 50.74
N LEU A 930 51.68 3.24 50.09
CA LEU A 930 53.03 3.27 50.69
C LEU A 930 53.80 4.44 50.10
N LEU A 931 54.14 5.36 50.96
CA LEU A 931 54.92 6.56 50.65
C LEU A 931 56.35 6.36 51.18
N PHE A 932 57.32 6.42 50.25
CA PHE A 932 58.74 6.27 50.55
C PHE A 932 59.55 7.35 49.88
N ALA A 933 60.55 7.90 50.60
CA ALA A 933 61.66 8.59 50.01
C ALA A 933 62.91 7.67 50.11
N LEU A 934 63.48 7.34 48.93
CA LEU A 934 64.64 6.43 48.85
C LEU A 934 65.91 7.16 49.28
N HIS A 935 65.95 7.55 50.55
CA HIS A 935 67.12 8.07 51.16
C HIS A 935 67.09 7.71 52.65
N GLY A 936 68.21 7.43 53.21
CA GLY A 936 68.41 7.07 54.58
C GLY A 936 69.90 7.23 54.97
N GLU A 937 70.30 6.77 56.13
CA GLU A 937 71.60 7.01 56.69
C GLU A 937 72.76 6.53 55.81
N HIS A 938 72.51 5.57 54.89
CA HIS A 938 73.47 4.97 53.97
C HIS A 938 73.19 5.18 52.48
N THR A 939 72.11 5.93 52.12
CA THR A 939 71.75 6.14 50.75
C THR A 939 72.00 7.61 50.42
N THR A 940 72.76 7.90 49.39
CA THR A 940 73.01 9.28 48.95
C THR A 940 72.07 9.69 47.85
N LEU A 941 71.64 10.94 47.86
CA LEU A 941 70.77 11.51 46.78
C LEU A 941 71.50 11.52 45.42
N LYS A 942 72.81 11.37 45.33
CA LYS A 942 73.59 11.34 44.11
C LYS A 942 73.24 10.12 43.27
N GLU A 943 72.74 9.02 43.91
CA GLU A 943 72.33 7.81 43.21
C GLU A 943 70.83 7.75 43.03
N ASP A 944 70.30 8.21 41.88
CA ASP A 944 68.88 8.06 41.60
C ASP A 944 68.56 6.59 41.36
N ARG A 945 67.77 5.99 42.25
CA ARG A 945 67.32 4.59 42.23
C ARG A 945 65.87 4.42 41.75
N ILE A 946 65.13 5.54 41.52
CA ILE A 946 63.72 5.50 41.13
C ILE A 946 63.52 4.77 39.81
N GLY A 947 64.31 5.03 38.80
CA GLY A 947 64.21 4.36 37.50
C GLY A 947 64.39 2.84 37.57
N GLU A 948 65.36 2.37 38.44
CA GLU A 948 65.54 0.98 38.70
C GLU A 948 64.31 0.33 39.35
N LEU A 949 63.81 0.97 40.43
CA LEU A 949 62.65 0.49 41.17
C LEU A 949 61.38 0.48 40.29
N VAL A 950 61.12 1.55 39.55
CA VAL A 950 59.99 1.61 38.60
C VAL A 950 60.15 0.55 37.52
N GLY A 951 61.32 0.37 36.96
CA GLY A 951 61.58 -0.66 35.93
C GLY A 951 61.32 -2.07 36.44
N ILE A 952 61.79 -2.38 37.69
CA ILE A 952 61.59 -3.68 38.33
C ILE A 952 60.08 -3.93 38.59
N VAL A 953 59.41 -2.97 39.21
CA VAL A 953 58.01 -3.16 39.61
C VAL A 953 57.10 -3.20 38.39
N CYS A 954 57.26 -2.31 37.40
CA CYS A 954 56.49 -2.34 36.18
C CYS A 954 56.71 -3.62 35.38
N LYS A 955 57.91 -4.07 35.22
CA LYS A 955 58.22 -5.35 34.59
C LYS A 955 57.56 -6.51 35.31
N LYS A 956 57.67 -6.54 36.62
CA LYS A 956 57.11 -7.61 37.42
C LYS A 956 55.56 -7.58 37.45
N TYR A 957 54.96 -6.42 37.51
CA TYR A 957 53.52 -6.23 37.38
C TYR A 957 52.99 -6.78 36.07
N HIS A 958 53.67 -6.40 34.98
CA HIS A 958 53.33 -6.94 33.66
C HIS A 958 53.50 -8.46 33.60
N ASP A 959 54.55 -9.04 34.16
CA ASP A 959 54.73 -10.49 34.20
C ASP A 959 53.63 -11.22 34.98
N LEU A 960 53.07 -10.59 36.00
CA LEU A 960 52.01 -11.16 36.88
C LEU A 960 50.60 -10.93 36.36
N THR A 961 50.33 -9.81 35.65
CA THR A 961 48.97 -9.38 35.26
C THR A 961 48.74 -9.39 33.77
N GLY A 962 49.78 -9.37 32.95
CA GLY A 962 49.70 -9.19 31.50
C GLY A 962 49.41 -7.75 31.03
N THR A 963 49.27 -6.82 31.97
CA THR A 963 48.91 -5.40 31.70
C THR A 963 50.04 -4.45 32.15
N GLU A 964 50.03 -3.22 31.67
CA GLU A 964 51.00 -2.23 32.06
C GLU A 964 50.54 -1.46 33.33
N LEU A 965 51.46 -1.28 34.29
CA LEU A 965 51.18 -0.53 35.51
C LEU A 965 51.26 0.98 35.19
N ARG A 966 50.26 1.73 35.61
CA ARG A 966 50.23 3.19 35.44
C ARG A 966 51.29 3.86 36.28
N VAL A 967 52.15 4.72 35.66
CA VAL A 967 53.13 5.49 36.35
C VAL A 967 52.83 6.98 36.17
N ASN A 968 52.56 7.67 37.26
CA ASN A 968 52.29 9.13 37.27
C ASN A 968 53.57 9.87 37.68
N VAL A 969 53.86 10.96 37.00
CA VAL A 969 55.02 11.82 37.28
C VAL A 969 54.49 13.23 37.57
N SER A 970 54.61 13.73 38.82
CA SER A 970 54.10 15.03 39.20
C SER A 970 54.81 15.53 40.48
N ASN A 971 54.92 16.84 40.63
CA ASN A 971 55.38 17.49 41.86
C ASN A 971 54.26 17.61 42.94
N THR A 972 53.01 17.36 42.53
CA THR A 972 51.85 17.34 43.44
C THR A 972 51.19 15.98 43.30
N ILE A 973 51.17 15.18 44.35
CA ILE A 973 50.72 13.78 44.32
C ILE A 973 49.66 13.57 45.40
N ALA A 974 48.47 13.17 44.96
CA ALA A 974 47.41 12.75 45.89
C ALA A 974 47.66 11.29 46.33
N CYS A 975 47.59 11.01 47.59
CA CYS A 975 47.71 9.65 48.15
C CYS A 975 46.78 9.47 49.36
N ARG A 976 46.60 8.21 49.80
CA ARG A 976 45.83 7.89 51.00
C ARG A 976 46.67 7.13 51.99
N LEU A 977 46.96 7.78 53.08
CA LEU A 977 47.73 7.20 54.18
C LEU A 977 46.81 6.71 55.28
N ASP A 978 46.61 5.39 55.40
CA ASP A 978 45.67 4.77 56.32
C ASP A 978 44.28 5.40 56.29
N ASP A 979 43.69 5.40 55.07
CA ASP A 979 42.38 5.94 54.71
C ASP A 979 42.22 7.45 54.78
N LYS A 980 43.22 8.18 55.26
CA LYS A 980 43.22 9.61 55.25
C LYS A 980 43.76 10.17 53.92
N PRO A 981 42.99 10.96 53.18
CA PRO A 981 43.48 11.60 51.96
C PRO A 981 44.57 12.61 52.34
N ARG A 982 45.64 12.64 51.58
CA ARG A 982 46.78 13.53 51.70
C ARG A 982 47.23 14.00 50.35
N THR A 983 47.68 15.22 50.26
CA THR A 983 48.37 15.75 49.08
C THR A 983 49.83 15.98 49.46
N ILE A 984 50.73 15.44 48.67
CA ILE A 984 52.16 15.66 48.84
C ILE A 984 52.57 16.68 47.79
N ILE A 985 53.21 17.71 48.24
CA ILE A 985 53.76 18.80 47.41
C ILE A 985 55.28 18.79 47.58
N VAL A 986 55.99 18.71 46.44
CA VAL A 986 57.43 18.79 46.47
C VAL A 986 57.88 20.25 46.31
N GLU A 987 58.66 20.71 47.29
CA GLU A 987 59.16 22.11 47.25
C GLU A 987 60.70 22.13 47.36
N ALA A 988 61.30 22.99 46.56
CA ALA A 988 62.74 23.26 46.64
C ALA A 988 63.07 24.09 47.91
N ALA A 989 63.99 23.63 48.72
CA ALA A 989 64.42 24.31 49.92
C ALA A 989 65.95 24.54 49.87
N SER A 990 66.36 25.83 50.09
CA SER A 990 67.79 26.22 50.03
C SER A 990 68.57 25.82 51.24
N ASN A 991 67.92 25.55 52.38
CA ASN A 991 68.56 25.27 53.67
C ASN A 991 68.48 23.83 54.09
N VAL A 992 68.15 22.92 53.16
CA VAL A 992 68.01 21.47 53.45
C VAL A 992 69.06 20.70 52.70
N GLU A 993 69.94 19.99 53.43
CA GLU A 993 70.95 19.16 52.83
C GLU A 993 70.34 17.77 52.38
N ASN A 994 69.37 17.28 53.11
CA ASN A 994 68.65 16.03 52.79
C ASN A 994 67.17 16.24 52.80
N PRO A 995 66.44 15.54 51.91
CA PRO A 995 64.97 15.66 51.80
C PRO A 995 64.27 15.38 53.10
N ASN A 996 63.25 16.17 53.39
CA ASN A 996 62.53 16.06 54.71
C ASN A 996 61.01 16.29 54.44
N PHE A 997 60.20 15.62 55.25
CA PHE A 997 58.75 15.81 55.23
C PHE A 997 58.35 16.81 56.32
N ARG A 998 57.55 17.77 55.93
CA ARG A 998 56.92 18.75 56.84
C ARG A 998 55.39 18.79 56.62
N HIS A 999 54.64 18.88 57.66
CA HIS A 999 53.22 19.04 57.55
C HIS A 999 52.88 20.54 57.56
N LYS A 1000 52.01 20.97 56.59
CA LYS A 1000 51.52 22.38 56.53
C LYS A 1000 50.08 22.31 55.95
N ASP A 1001 49.12 22.93 56.66
CA ASP A 1001 47.75 23.17 56.23
C ASP A 1001 47.05 21.95 55.58
N GLY A 1002 47.18 20.78 56.21
CA GLY A 1002 46.57 19.55 55.73
C GLY A 1002 47.31 18.86 54.60
N SER A 1003 48.33 19.46 54.02
CA SER A 1003 49.24 18.90 53.02
C SER A 1003 50.57 18.43 53.63
N ILE A 1004 51.25 17.55 52.96
CA ILE A 1004 52.58 17.12 53.29
C ILE A 1004 53.55 17.79 52.31
N ILE A 1005 54.38 18.65 52.80
CA ILE A 1005 55.48 19.26 52.05
C ILE A 1005 56.68 18.36 52.10
N PHE A 1006 57.11 17.94 50.94
CA PHE A 1006 58.40 17.25 50.79
C PHE A 1006 59.47 18.23 50.35
N GLU A 1007 60.24 18.73 51.31
CA GLU A 1007 61.33 19.73 51.13
C GLU A 1007 62.55 18.98 50.56
N VAL A 1008 63.00 19.44 49.45
CA VAL A 1008 64.14 18.80 48.72
C VAL A 1008 65.17 19.88 48.38
N PRO A 1009 66.49 19.57 48.51
CA PRO A 1009 67.53 20.53 48.04
C PRO A 1009 67.26 21.01 46.63
N ALA A 1010 67.40 22.25 46.33
CA ALA A 1010 67.01 22.88 45.04
C ALA A 1010 67.69 22.20 43.84
N SER A 1011 68.90 21.61 43.99
CA SER A 1011 69.58 20.91 42.92
C SER A 1011 68.95 19.57 42.52
N TYR A 1012 68.00 19.07 43.27
CA TYR A 1012 67.30 17.83 43.01
C TYR A 1012 65.82 18.01 42.64
N CYS A 1013 65.33 19.25 42.76
CA CYS A 1013 64.03 19.64 42.26
C CYS A 1013 64.10 20.00 40.79
N ILE A 1014 63.09 19.73 40.01
CA ILE A 1014 62.92 20.20 38.64
C ILE A 1014 61.65 21.07 38.56
#